data_be54f22781d080625f4b056c65c440d0
#
_entry.id   be54f22781d080625f4b056c65c440d0
#
_cell.length_a   1.000
_cell.length_b   1.000
_cell.length_c   1.000
_cell.angle_alpha   90.00
_cell.angle_beta   90.00
_cell.angle_gamma   90.00
#
_symmetry.space_group_name_H-M   'P 1'
#
loop_
_entity.id
_entity.type
_entity.pdbx_description
1 polymer ?
#
loop_
_entity_poly.entity_id
_entity_poly.type
_entity_poly.pdbx_seq_one_letter_code
_entity_poly.pdbx_strand_id
1 'polypeptide(L)'
;MSKFVHLHIHSEFSLLDGANRIKDLPVRAKELGMDSIAITDHGVMFGAIDFYKACKKEGVKPIIGCEVYVAPRSRLQKEPGIDNHYYHLILLAKNNEGYKNLSKLVSLSFVDGYYYKPRIDREILDKYHEGLICLSACLAGEVNQALLTNQTEKAEKIALWHKKVFGDDYYIEIQNNGLREQVLANQKLVQLARKLDIPLVATNDAHYLKREDAYNHEVLLCIQTGKRMSDEDRMKFDTDELYVKSPEEMSEYFKAFPDAIENTVKIAEQCNVEFEFGHTILPNYDVPPEYPTHYDFLKELCDKGLEKRYGKNLSEEIQKRAEYELGIIKKMGYVDYYLIVWDFIHYAKTNGIPVGPGRGSGAGSILAYAIEITDIDPIKYGLLFERFLNPERISMPDFDVDFSDERRQEVIDYVARKYGHDHVSQIITFGTMAAKMVIRDVARVLDYPYAEADALAKMIPNEIHITIKKALEQNKELRDRYETDEQTKKILDIAMGLEGMPRQASTHACGVVITKDPVDTYVPLYVRDGQINTQYIMTTLEELGLLKMDFLGLRNLTVIQNTIDMVKENHGIDVEFDHDMSDPKVYKLWQDGNTSGIFQFESQGMTNFMKELKPDCLEDLIAGVSLYRPGPMDQIPRYIRGKQNPGHNEYTHPSLEPILNVTYGCMVYQEQVMQIVRDLAGYSLGRADLVRRAMGKKKLDVMAKEREVFIHGQVDEDGNVVVPGCVRNGIDEKIFWKEIGKCELSHLVYNPFFLIKIIEIYNSENKLPNKTMIFDNIINRSLEVDKNKFKNANDLDDFEKNVKHLLGIVAITMEFLERNYLTEEEYKEITKKSNYLIK
;
A
#
# COMPACT_ATOMS: atom_id res chain seq x y z
N MET A 1 -18.03 -33.17 -17.68
CA MET A 1 -17.05 -32.08 -17.83
C MET A 1 -15.69 -32.71 -17.53
N SER A 2 -14.72 -32.52 -18.42
CA SER A 2 -13.34 -32.96 -18.19
C SER A 2 -12.77 -32.11 -17.06
N LYS A 3 -12.13 -32.74 -16.10
CA LYS A 3 -11.46 -32.01 -15.01
C LYS A 3 -9.99 -31.79 -15.40
N PHE A 4 -9.51 -30.59 -15.26
CA PHE A 4 -8.13 -30.21 -15.52
C PHE A 4 -7.74 -29.06 -14.60
N VAL A 5 -6.46 -28.99 -14.22
CA VAL A 5 -5.91 -27.89 -13.40
C VAL A 5 -4.61 -27.41 -14.04
N HIS A 6 -4.51 -26.09 -14.26
CA HIS A 6 -3.26 -25.49 -14.68
C HIS A 6 -2.25 -25.49 -13.54
N LEU A 7 -1.09 -26.13 -13.75
CA LEU A 7 -0.02 -26.29 -12.75
C LEU A 7 1.26 -25.51 -13.10
N HIS A 8 1.32 -24.88 -14.28
CA HIS A 8 2.45 -24.08 -14.75
C HIS A 8 1.92 -22.78 -15.34
N ILE A 9 1.99 -21.70 -14.55
CA ILE A 9 1.45 -20.38 -14.89
C ILE A 9 2.40 -19.29 -14.39
N HIS A 10 2.66 -18.31 -15.24
CA HIS A 10 3.41 -17.10 -14.91
C HIS A 10 2.49 -15.91 -14.74
N SER A 11 2.60 -15.26 -13.57
CA SER A 11 1.84 -14.06 -13.26
C SER A 11 2.61 -12.79 -13.63
N GLU A 12 1.98 -11.64 -13.40
CA GLU A 12 2.62 -10.31 -13.50
C GLU A 12 3.88 -10.16 -12.61
N PHE A 13 4.13 -11.09 -11.68
CA PHE A 13 5.33 -11.14 -10.86
C PHE A 13 6.49 -11.96 -11.48
N SER A 14 6.27 -12.63 -12.59
CA SER A 14 7.33 -12.96 -13.56
C SER A 14 7.64 -11.67 -14.33
N LEU A 15 8.38 -10.74 -13.68
CA LEU A 15 8.47 -9.33 -14.05
C LEU A 15 8.77 -9.11 -15.53
N LEU A 16 7.88 -8.40 -16.21
CA LEU A 16 7.94 -8.07 -17.65
C LEU A 16 7.97 -9.30 -18.58
N ASP A 17 7.55 -10.46 -18.06
CA ASP A 17 7.42 -11.71 -18.81
C ASP A 17 5.99 -12.25 -18.70
N GLY A 18 5.51 -12.58 -17.49
CA GLY A 18 4.12 -12.96 -17.31
C GLY A 18 3.16 -11.75 -17.38
N ALA A 19 2.04 -11.93 -18.07
CA ALA A 19 0.96 -10.93 -18.21
C ALA A 19 -0.34 -11.32 -17.50
N ASN A 20 -0.37 -12.44 -16.79
CA ASN A 20 -1.51 -12.86 -15.98
C ASN A 20 -1.59 -12.03 -14.69
N ARG A 21 -2.64 -11.24 -14.53
CA ARG A 21 -2.85 -10.52 -13.27
C ARG A 21 -3.31 -11.47 -12.18
N ILE A 22 -2.70 -11.38 -11.02
CA ILE A 22 -3.02 -12.22 -9.84
C ILE A 22 -4.52 -12.24 -9.53
N LYS A 23 -5.20 -11.09 -9.64
CA LYS A 23 -6.63 -10.97 -9.34
C LYS A 23 -7.53 -11.63 -10.38
N ASP A 24 -7.10 -11.70 -11.64
CA ASP A 24 -7.89 -12.18 -12.75
C ASP A 24 -7.77 -13.70 -12.94
N LEU A 25 -6.66 -14.31 -12.51
CA LEU A 25 -6.41 -15.75 -12.61
C LEU A 25 -7.52 -16.60 -11.95
N PRO A 26 -7.91 -16.40 -10.68
CA PRO A 26 -8.96 -17.22 -10.07
C PRO A 26 -10.34 -16.93 -10.67
N VAL A 27 -10.61 -15.71 -11.13
CA VAL A 27 -11.85 -15.37 -11.84
C VAL A 27 -11.92 -16.17 -13.15
N ARG A 28 -10.82 -16.18 -13.92
CA ARG A 28 -10.72 -16.93 -15.15
C ARG A 28 -10.85 -18.44 -14.94
N ALA A 29 -10.20 -18.98 -13.92
CA ALA A 29 -10.34 -20.39 -13.55
C ALA A 29 -11.80 -20.77 -13.30
N LYS A 30 -12.51 -19.94 -12.54
CA LYS A 30 -13.93 -20.13 -12.23
C LYS A 30 -14.84 -20.03 -13.47
N GLU A 31 -14.58 -19.04 -14.36
CA GLU A 31 -15.28 -18.91 -15.64
C GLU A 31 -15.16 -20.16 -16.50
N LEU A 32 -13.99 -20.80 -16.48
CA LEU A 32 -13.68 -22.02 -17.22
C LEU A 32 -14.09 -23.30 -16.49
N GLY A 33 -14.73 -23.20 -15.32
CA GLY A 33 -15.20 -24.34 -14.55
C GLY A 33 -14.08 -25.11 -13.80
N MET A 34 -12.92 -24.50 -13.58
CA MET A 34 -11.84 -25.04 -12.77
C MET A 34 -12.02 -24.65 -11.30
N ASP A 35 -11.80 -25.59 -10.38
CA ASP A 35 -11.89 -25.39 -8.94
C ASP A 35 -10.53 -25.12 -8.28
N SER A 36 -9.45 -25.25 -9.02
CA SER A 36 -8.07 -25.09 -8.57
C SER A 36 -7.20 -24.48 -9.66
N ILE A 37 -6.16 -23.73 -9.27
CA ILE A 37 -5.19 -23.14 -10.20
C ILE A 37 -3.86 -22.91 -9.47
N ALA A 38 -2.73 -23.01 -10.18
CA ALA A 38 -1.41 -22.77 -9.63
C ALA A 38 -0.82 -21.42 -10.02
N ILE A 39 0.19 -20.99 -9.27
CA ILE A 39 1.14 -19.95 -9.62
C ILE A 39 2.55 -20.54 -9.56
N THR A 40 3.37 -20.28 -10.59
CA THR A 40 4.75 -20.80 -10.71
C THR A 40 5.66 -19.77 -11.35
N ASP A 41 5.76 -18.57 -10.77
CA ASP A 41 6.57 -17.49 -11.31
C ASP A 41 8.06 -17.83 -11.40
N HIS A 42 8.78 -17.19 -12.32
CA HIS A 42 10.20 -17.39 -12.60
C HIS A 42 11.11 -17.03 -11.44
N GLY A 43 11.58 -18.02 -10.69
CA GLY A 43 12.58 -17.91 -9.62
C GLY A 43 12.17 -17.09 -8.42
N VAL A 44 10.89 -16.70 -8.31
CA VAL A 44 10.39 -15.83 -7.25
C VAL A 44 9.02 -16.30 -6.73
N MET A 45 8.66 -15.85 -5.53
CA MET A 45 7.35 -16.11 -4.89
C MET A 45 6.61 -14.80 -4.57
N PHE A 46 6.92 -13.70 -5.25
CA PHE A 46 6.42 -12.36 -4.96
C PHE A 46 4.89 -12.28 -4.81
N GLY A 47 4.18 -12.99 -5.69
CA GLY A 47 2.72 -12.99 -5.77
C GLY A 47 2.02 -14.06 -4.92
N ALA A 48 2.74 -14.93 -4.23
CA ALA A 48 2.15 -16.14 -3.62
C ALA A 48 1.01 -15.85 -2.63
N ILE A 49 1.20 -14.88 -1.72
CA ILE A 49 0.20 -14.53 -0.71
C ILE A 49 -1.00 -13.79 -1.33
N ASP A 50 -0.75 -12.87 -2.26
CA ASP A 50 -1.84 -12.14 -2.93
C ASP A 50 -2.66 -13.07 -3.82
N PHE A 51 -2.00 -14.05 -4.47
CA PHE A 51 -2.66 -15.11 -5.21
C PHE A 51 -3.52 -15.99 -4.32
N TYR A 52 -2.97 -16.42 -3.16
CA TYR A 52 -3.71 -17.20 -2.17
C TYR A 52 -4.99 -16.46 -1.74
N LYS A 53 -4.87 -15.18 -1.37
CA LYS A 53 -6.03 -14.36 -0.97
C LYS A 53 -7.05 -14.19 -2.10
N ALA A 54 -6.59 -13.95 -3.32
CA ALA A 54 -7.46 -13.81 -4.49
C ALA A 54 -8.23 -15.11 -4.78
N CYS A 55 -7.56 -16.27 -4.72
CA CYS A 55 -8.18 -17.56 -4.90
C CYS A 55 -9.23 -17.87 -3.81
N LYS A 56 -8.89 -17.66 -2.53
CA LYS A 56 -9.82 -17.86 -1.40
C LYS A 56 -11.06 -16.99 -1.54
N LYS A 57 -10.91 -15.74 -1.98
CA LYS A 57 -12.02 -14.81 -2.22
C LYS A 57 -12.99 -15.32 -3.28
N GLU A 58 -12.48 -15.90 -4.36
CA GLU A 58 -13.31 -16.43 -5.47
C GLU A 58 -13.80 -17.87 -5.24
N GLY A 59 -13.35 -18.52 -4.16
CA GLY A 59 -13.68 -19.91 -3.85
C GLY A 59 -12.94 -20.91 -4.74
N VAL A 60 -11.78 -20.52 -5.28
CA VAL A 60 -10.88 -21.38 -6.06
C VAL A 60 -9.72 -21.82 -5.16
N LYS A 61 -9.30 -23.08 -5.29
CA LYS A 61 -8.18 -23.63 -4.50
C LYS A 61 -6.84 -23.14 -5.05
N PRO A 62 -6.01 -22.43 -4.26
CA PRO A 62 -4.68 -22.01 -4.68
C PRO A 62 -3.67 -23.15 -4.59
N ILE A 63 -2.81 -23.28 -5.59
CA ILE A 63 -1.62 -24.14 -5.57
C ILE A 63 -0.40 -23.24 -5.65
N ILE A 64 0.41 -23.25 -4.60
CA ILE A 64 1.60 -22.40 -4.51
C ILE A 64 2.81 -23.13 -5.03
N GLY A 65 3.49 -22.54 -5.99
CA GLY A 65 4.71 -23.08 -6.59
C GLY A 65 5.66 -22.00 -7.07
N CYS A 66 6.73 -22.44 -7.69
CA CYS A 66 7.73 -21.60 -8.33
C CYS A 66 8.42 -22.39 -9.46
N GLU A 67 8.65 -21.75 -10.59
CA GLU A 67 9.59 -22.24 -11.58
C GLU A 67 11.01 -21.82 -11.20
N VAL A 68 11.72 -22.70 -10.52
CA VAL A 68 13.08 -22.43 -10.06
C VAL A 68 14.11 -22.62 -11.16
N TYR A 69 15.19 -21.86 -11.08
CA TYR A 69 16.35 -22.04 -11.96
C TYR A 69 17.34 -23.03 -11.34
N VAL A 70 17.78 -24.03 -12.10
CA VAL A 70 18.73 -25.05 -11.64
C VAL A 70 20.11 -24.80 -12.28
N ALA A 71 21.16 -24.72 -11.47
CA ALA A 71 22.52 -24.56 -11.94
C ALA A 71 23.00 -25.83 -12.67
N PRO A 72 23.84 -25.72 -13.72
CA PRO A 72 24.35 -26.88 -14.46
C PRO A 72 25.29 -27.74 -13.60
N ARG A 73 25.93 -27.16 -12.59
CA ARG A 73 26.81 -27.78 -11.62
C ARG A 73 26.39 -27.41 -10.20
N SER A 74 27.24 -26.73 -9.44
CA SER A 74 26.84 -26.18 -8.13
C SER A 74 26.42 -24.74 -8.27
N ARG A 75 25.42 -24.33 -7.46
CA ARG A 75 24.97 -22.95 -7.36
C ARG A 75 26.06 -21.96 -6.97
N LEU A 76 27.11 -22.46 -6.27
CA LEU A 76 28.23 -21.66 -5.81
C LEU A 76 29.27 -21.38 -6.91
N GLN A 77 29.26 -22.16 -7.99
CA GLN A 77 30.16 -21.97 -9.13
C GLN A 77 29.61 -20.87 -10.06
N LYS A 78 30.56 -19.99 -10.50
CA LYS A 78 30.21 -18.81 -11.30
C LYS A 78 31.22 -18.60 -12.44
N GLU A 79 31.48 -19.65 -13.20
CA GLU A 79 32.44 -19.64 -14.30
C GLU A 79 31.76 -19.19 -15.60
N PRO A 80 32.24 -18.09 -16.24
CA PRO A 80 31.69 -17.60 -17.50
C PRO A 80 31.72 -18.66 -18.61
N GLY A 81 30.65 -18.75 -19.37
CA GLY A 81 30.52 -19.73 -20.47
C GLY A 81 30.04 -21.11 -20.04
N ILE A 82 30.15 -21.46 -18.75
CA ILE A 82 29.69 -22.73 -18.19
C ILE A 82 28.48 -22.52 -17.26
N ASP A 83 28.67 -21.72 -16.23
CA ASP A 83 27.65 -21.55 -15.18
C ASP A 83 26.64 -20.42 -15.44
N ASN A 84 26.77 -19.70 -16.54
CA ASN A 84 25.77 -18.74 -17.01
C ASN A 84 24.56 -19.42 -17.66
N HIS A 85 24.63 -20.73 -17.92
CA HIS A 85 23.48 -21.55 -18.29
C HIS A 85 22.71 -21.98 -17.04
N TYR A 86 21.43 -22.20 -17.21
CA TYR A 86 20.51 -22.67 -16.16
C TYR A 86 19.38 -23.47 -16.79
N TYR A 87 18.72 -24.30 -15.99
CA TYR A 87 17.57 -25.07 -16.38
C TYR A 87 16.35 -24.67 -15.55
N HIS A 88 15.17 -24.92 -16.09
CA HIS A 88 13.89 -24.70 -15.39
C HIS A 88 13.44 -25.99 -14.69
N LEU A 89 12.80 -25.84 -13.53
CA LEU A 89 12.18 -26.92 -12.79
C LEU A 89 10.96 -26.37 -12.04
N ILE A 90 9.81 -27.04 -12.15
CA ILE A 90 8.61 -26.64 -11.42
C ILE A 90 8.57 -27.34 -10.09
N LEU A 91 8.40 -26.57 -9.02
CA LEU A 91 8.19 -27.06 -7.68
C LEU A 91 6.85 -26.55 -7.15
N LEU A 92 5.98 -27.47 -6.69
CA LEU A 92 4.67 -27.14 -6.09
C LEU A 92 4.65 -27.61 -4.63
N ALA A 93 4.15 -26.75 -3.73
CA ALA A 93 4.03 -27.06 -2.31
C ALA A 93 2.80 -27.95 -2.04
N LYS A 94 2.99 -29.14 -1.49
CA LYS A 94 1.91 -30.03 -1.07
C LYS A 94 1.24 -29.56 0.21
N ASN A 95 2.01 -29.00 1.13
CA ASN A 95 1.59 -28.60 2.47
C ASN A 95 2.46 -27.46 3.00
N ASN A 96 2.24 -27.05 4.24
CA ASN A 96 2.99 -25.93 4.83
C ASN A 96 4.49 -26.24 4.99
N GLU A 97 4.89 -27.51 5.18
CA GLU A 97 6.31 -27.88 5.19
C GLU A 97 6.94 -27.71 3.80
N GLY A 98 6.25 -28.18 2.75
CA GLY A 98 6.67 -27.94 1.37
C GLY A 98 6.76 -26.45 1.02
N TYR A 99 5.83 -25.62 1.51
CA TYR A 99 5.92 -24.18 1.35
C TYR A 99 7.18 -23.58 2.00
N LYS A 100 7.49 -23.98 3.25
CA LYS A 100 8.72 -23.54 3.93
C LYS A 100 9.97 -23.97 3.18
N ASN A 101 10.01 -25.23 2.71
CA ASN A 101 11.12 -25.76 1.94
C ASN A 101 11.27 -25.01 0.60
N LEU A 102 10.17 -24.70 -0.09
CA LEU A 102 10.19 -23.89 -1.31
C LEU A 102 10.73 -22.49 -1.03
N SER A 103 10.22 -21.85 0.02
CA SER A 103 10.72 -20.53 0.48
C SER A 103 12.21 -20.54 0.75
N LYS A 104 12.72 -21.61 1.41
CA LYS A 104 14.14 -21.80 1.70
C LYS A 104 14.98 -21.99 0.42
N LEU A 105 14.52 -22.82 -0.51
CA LEU A 105 15.17 -23.02 -1.80
C LEU A 105 15.26 -21.73 -2.60
N VAL A 106 14.15 -21.00 -2.70
CA VAL A 106 14.11 -19.71 -3.39
C VAL A 106 15.01 -18.68 -2.71
N SER A 107 15.03 -18.61 -1.37
CA SER A 107 15.94 -17.73 -0.63
C SER A 107 17.42 -18.04 -0.90
N LEU A 108 17.82 -19.31 -0.81
CA LEU A 108 19.19 -19.75 -1.07
C LEU A 108 19.61 -19.51 -2.52
N SER A 109 18.67 -19.57 -3.48
CA SER A 109 18.96 -19.28 -4.87
C SER A 109 19.41 -17.83 -5.08
N PHE A 110 18.90 -16.89 -4.27
CA PHE A 110 19.30 -15.48 -4.30
C PHE A 110 20.55 -15.22 -3.45
N VAL A 111 20.60 -15.76 -2.23
CA VAL A 111 21.69 -15.47 -1.28
C VAL A 111 23.00 -16.08 -1.75
N ASP A 112 23.00 -17.35 -2.12
CA ASP A 112 24.20 -18.10 -2.50
C ASP A 112 24.34 -18.29 -4.02
N GLY A 113 23.21 -18.55 -4.68
CA GLY A 113 23.17 -19.11 -6.03
C GLY A 113 23.03 -18.08 -7.16
N TYR A 114 22.91 -16.79 -6.86
CA TYR A 114 22.70 -15.77 -7.89
C TYR A 114 23.90 -15.62 -8.81
N TYR A 115 23.68 -15.95 -10.08
CA TYR A 115 24.60 -15.69 -11.18
C TYR A 115 23.80 -15.60 -12.48
N TYR A 116 23.55 -14.39 -12.99
CA TYR A 116 22.56 -14.02 -14.01
C TYR A 116 21.09 -14.28 -13.61
N LYS A 117 20.82 -15.42 -12.99
CA LYS A 117 19.52 -15.80 -12.41
C LYS A 117 19.73 -16.39 -11.01
N PRO A 118 18.71 -16.41 -10.15
CA PRO A 118 18.76 -17.07 -8.85
C PRO A 118 18.67 -18.59 -9.06
N ARG A 119 19.75 -19.31 -8.77
CA ARG A 119 19.88 -20.74 -9.10
C ARG A 119 19.95 -21.61 -7.85
N ILE A 120 19.18 -22.67 -7.84
CA ILE A 120 19.35 -23.80 -6.92
C ILE A 120 20.27 -24.85 -7.54
N ASP A 121 20.65 -25.85 -6.77
CA ASP A 121 21.36 -27.04 -7.24
C ASP A 121 20.84 -28.32 -6.57
N ARG A 122 21.37 -29.46 -6.97
CA ARG A 122 20.96 -30.77 -6.44
C ARG A 122 21.23 -30.94 -4.97
N GLU A 123 22.27 -30.29 -4.43
CA GLU A 123 22.59 -30.36 -2.99
C GLU A 123 21.46 -29.82 -2.12
N ILE A 124 21.00 -28.59 -2.39
CA ILE A 124 19.95 -27.99 -1.59
C ILE A 124 18.57 -28.56 -1.94
N LEU A 125 18.37 -29.03 -3.19
CA LEU A 125 17.12 -29.67 -3.59
C LEU A 125 16.94 -31.03 -2.89
N ASP A 126 18.00 -31.83 -2.76
CA ASP A 126 17.98 -33.09 -1.96
C ASP A 126 17.70 -32.82 -0.48
N LYS A 127 18.19 -31.71 0.05
CA LYS A 127 18.01 -31.34 1.46
C LYS A 127 16.61 -30.81 1.78
N TYR A 128 15.98 -30.06 0.87
CA TYR A 128 14.72 -29.33 1.10
C TYR A 128 13.59 -29.79 0.17
N HIS A 129 13.57 -31.07 -0.24
CA HIS A 129 12.55 -31.63 -1.15
C HIS A 129 11.25 -32.05 -0.44
N GLU A 130 11.27 -32.24 0.87
CA GLU A 130 10.12 -32.76 1.62
C GLU A 130 8.88 -31.85 1.46
N GLY A 131 7.73 -32.45 1.17
CA GLY A 131 6.46 -31.74 0.98
C GLY A 131 6.37 -30.99 -0.36
N LEU A 132 7.27 -31.28 -1.33
CA LEU A 132 7.26 -30.71 -2.68
C LEU A 132 6.89 -31.75 -3.74
N ILE A 133 6.14 -31.31 -4.74
CA ILE A 133 5.94 -32.03 -6.01
C ILE A 133 6.83 -31.36 -7.06
N CYS A 134 7.49 -32.18 -7.87
CA CYS A 134 8.45 -31.73 -8.87
C CYS A 134 7.96 -32.09 -10.28
N LEU A 135 7.89 -31.10 -11.21
CA LEU A 135 7.61 -31.31 -12.62
C LEU A 135 8.85 -30.93 -13.42
N SER A 136 9.10 -31.69 -14.53
CA SER A 136 10.33 -31.52 -15.34
C SER A 136 10.42 -30.22 -16.14
N ALA A 137 9.46 -29.33 -16.02
CA ALA A 137 9.33 -28.03 -16.67
C ALA A 137 9.22 -28.03 -18.21
N CYS A 138 9.28 -26.83 -18.82
CA CYS A 138 9.16 -26.54 -20.24
C CYS A 138 10.41 -26.95 -21.06
N LEU A 139 10.55 -26.45 -22.28
CA LEU A 139 11.72 -26.70 -23.15
C LEU A 139 13.07 -26.37 -22.48
N ALA A 140 13.07 -25.42 -21.54
CA ALA A 140 14.28 -25.04 -20.78
C ALA A 140 14.61 -25.99 -19.62
N GLY A 141 13.78 -27.02 -19.36
CA GLY A 141 14.04 -28.05 -18.37
C GLY A 141 15.27 -28.91 -18.69
N GLU A 142 16.00 -29.39 -17.66
CA GLU A 142 17.24 -30.14 -17.83
C GLU A 142 17.02 -31.43 -18.61
N VAL A 143 15.91 -32.15 -18.40
CA VAL A 143 15.55 -33.38 -19.13
C VAL A 143 15.25 -33.04 -20.59
N ASN A 144 14.45 -32.01 -20.86
CA ASN A 144 14.11 -31.55 -22.20
C ASN A 144 15.37 -31.18 -23.00
N GLN A 145 16.25 -30.37 -22.43
CA GLN A 145 17.50 -29.95 -23.09
C GLN A 145 18.40 -31.13 -23.43
N ALA A 146 18.51 -32.10 -22.54
CA ALA A 146 19.29 -33.30 -22.80
C ALA A 146 18.69 -34.14 -23.96
N LEU A 147 17.37 -34.27 -24.02
CA LEU A 147 16.69 -35.00 -25.11
C LEU A 147 16.75 -34.26 -26.44
N LEU A 148 16.60 -32.95 -26.46
CA LEU A 148 16.69 -32.11 -27.67
C LEU A 148 18.09 -32.16 -28.29
N THR A 149 19.15 -32.29 -27.47
CA THR A 149 20.53 -32.43 -27.88
C THR A 149 20.95 -33.90 -28.10
N ASN A 150 19.98 -34.83 -28.15
CA ASN A 150 20.17 -36.27 -28.34
C ASN A 150 21.06 -36.96 -27.26
N GLN A 151 21.10 -36.40 -26.05
CA GLN A 151 21.83 -36.97 -24.92
C GLN A 151 20.91 -37.84 -24.05
N THR A 152 20.34 -38.91 -24.63
CA THR A 152 19.30 -39.72 -23.98
C THR A 152 19.76 -40.35 -22.67
N GLU A 153 21.00 -40.86 -22.59
CA GLU A 153 21.53 -41.46 -21.36
C GLU A 153 21.69 -40.42 -20.24
N LYS A 154 22.02 -39.16 -20.60
CA LYS A 154 22.05 -38.05 -19.64
C LYS A 154 20.65 -37.72 -19.15
N ALA A 155 19.67 -37.65 -20.03
CA ALA A 155 18.27 -37.44 -19.67
C ALA A 155 17.72 -38.50 -18.71
N GLU A 156 18.05 -39.78 -18.97
CA GLU A 156 17.70 -40.90 -18.07
C GLU A 156 18.32 -40.74 -16.68
N LYS A 157 19.59 -40.41 -16.59
CA LYS A 157 20.29 -40.20 -15.31
C LYS A 157 19.65 -39.05 -14.53
N ILE A 158 19.30 -37.95 -15.22
CA ILE A 158 18.63 -36.80 -14.61
C ILE A 158 17.26 -37.20 -14.07
N ALA A 159 16.43 -37.84 -14.89
CA ALA A 159 15.07 -38.25 -14.49
C ALA A 159 15.10 -39.25 -13.32
N LEU A 160 16.04 -40.24 -13.35
CA LEU A 160 16.23 -41.19 -12.26
C LEU A 160 16.68 -40.52 -10.96
N TRP A 161 17.50 -39.47 -11.04
CA TRP A 161 17.90 -38.70 -9.86
C TRP A 161 16.69 -38.00 -9.23
N HIS A 162 15.86 -37.32 -10.03
CA HIS A 162 14.64 -36.68 -9.52
C HIS A 162 13.65 -37.72 -8.99
N LYS A 163 13.45 -38.85 -9.66
CA LYS A 163 12.61 -39.95 -9.17
C LYS A 163 13.12 -40.49 -7.83
N LYS A 164 14.46 -40.59 -7.66
CA LYS A 164 15.04 -41.01 -6.38
C LYS A 164 14.75 -40.02 -5.24
N VAL A 165 14.81 -38.70 -5.50
CA VAL A 165 14.61 -37.63 -4.51
C VAL A 165 13.13 -37.48 -4.16
N PHE A 166 12.25 -37.39 -5.18
CA PHE A 166 10.84 -37.06 -4.99
C PHE A 166 9.91 -38.27 -4.95
N GLY A 167 10.40 -39.49 -5.32
CA GLY A 167 9.56 -40.67 -5.37
C GLY A 167 8.37 -40.53 -6.33
N ASP A 168 7.17 -40.74 -5.79
CA ASP A 168 5.90 -40.63 -6.52
C ASP A 168 5.46 -39.18 -6.80
N ASP A 169 6.14 -38.20 -6.21
CA ASP A 169 5.91 -36.77 -6.38
C ASP A 169 6.72 -36.16 -7.54
N TYR A 170 7.40 -36.99 -8.37
CA TYR A 170 8.08 -36.56 -9.58
C TYR A 170 7.28 -36.89 -10.83
N TYR A 171 7.06 -35.89 -11.70
CA TYR A 171 6.32 -36.00 -12.95
C TYR A 171 7.12 -35.50 -14.14
N ILE A 172 7.04 -36.20 -15.26
CA ILE A 172 7.50 -35.70 -16.56
C ILE A 172 6.41 -34.81 -17.15
N GLU A 173 6.74 -33.56 -17.35
CA GLU A 173 5.85 -32.53 -17.89
C GLU A 173 5.85 -32.58 -19.41
N ILE A 174 4.66 -32.58 -20.00
CA ILE A 174 4.43 -32.47 -21.43
C ILE A 174 3.54 -31.26 -21.73
N GLN A 175 3.90 -30.52 -22.77
CA GLN A 175 3.19 -29.29 -23.14
C GLN A 175 2.74 -29.37 -24.61
N ASN A 176 1.63 -28.72 -24.95
CA ASN A 176 1.17 -28.59 -26.32
C ASN A 176 0.74 -27.15 -26.62
N ASN A 177 1.74 -26.28 -26.73
CA ASN A 177 1.59 -24.84 -26.90
C ASN A 177 1.92 -24.36 -28.34
N GLY A 178 1.85 -25.26 -29.31
CA GLY A 178 2.05 -24.93 -30.73
C GLY A 178 3.52 -24.84 -31.18
N LEU A 179 4.48 -24.93 -30.27
CA LEU A 179 5.91 -24.88 -30.61
C LEU A 179 6.35 -26.23 -31.21
N ARG A 180 7.03 -26.18 -32.36
CA ARG A 180 7.51 -27.38 -33.07
C ARG A 180 8.52 -28.19 -32.23
N GLU A 181 9.40 -27.51 -31.57
CA GLU A 181 10.41 -28.09 -30.66
C GLU A 181 9.74 -28.86 -29.52
N GLN A 182 8.63 -28.37 -29.00
CA GLN A 182 7.86 -29.01 -27.95
C GLN A 182 7.24 -30.33 -28.41
N VAL A 183 6.71 -30.35 -29.62
CA VAL A 183 6.15 -31.59 -30.22
C VAL A 183 7.24 -32.68 -30.35
N LEU A 184 8.44 -32.30 -30.79
CA LEU A 184 9.59 -33.21 -30.87
C LEU A 184 10.07 -33.70 -29.52
N ALA A 185 10.12 -32.80 -28.54
CA ALA A 185 10.48 -33.14 -27.17
C ALA A 185 9.48 -34.10 -26.53
N ASN A 186 8.17 -33.86 -26.70
CA ASN A 186 7.10 -34.69 -26.14
C ASN A 186 7.23 -36.17 -26.56
N GLN A 187 7.56 -36.45 -27.82
CA GLN A 187 7.74 -37.83 -28.27
C GLN A 187 8.82 -38.57 -27.46
N LYS A 188 9.95 -37.90 -27.22
CA LYS A 188 11.06 -38.48 -26.46
C LYS A 188 10.76 -38.51 -24.95
N LEU A 189 10.08 -37.49 -24.40
CA LEU A 189 9.65 -37.43 -23.00
C LEU A 189 8.70 -38.55 -22.65
N VAL A 190 7.68 -38.81 -23.47
CA VAL A 190 6.74 -39.89 -23.27
C VAL A 190 7.43 -41.26 -23.31
N GLN A 191 8.37 -41.49 -24.24
CA GLN A 191 9.16 -42.72 -24.26
C GLN A 191 10.01 -42.88 -22.98
N LEU A 192 10.64 -41.81 -22.55
CA LEU A 192 11.46 -41.81 -21.33
C LEU A 192 10.59 -42.10 -20.10
N ALA A 193 9.46 -41.42 -19.96
CA ALA A 193 8.54 -41.56 -18.84
C ALA A 193 8.01 -42.99 -18.72
N ARG A 194 7.56 -43.57 -19.82
CA ARG A 194 7.09 -44.95 -19.84
C ARG A 194 8.21 -45.97 -19.54
N LYS A 195 9.44 -45.74 -20.07
CA LYS A 195 10.62 -46.59 -19.79
C LYS A 195 11.00 -46.60 -18.32
N LEU A 196 10.94 -45.44 -17.66
CA LEU A 196 11.37 -45.26 -16.29
C LEU A 196 10.24 -45.36 -15.28
N ASP A 197 9.01 -45.65 -15.74
CA ASP A 197 7.80 -45.68 -14.91
C ASP A 197 7.65 -44.40 -14.08
N ILE A 198 7.69 -43.25 -14.77
CA ILE A 198 7.44 -41.91 -14.20
C ILE A 198 6.13 -41.39 -14.76
N PRO A 199 5.19 -40.90 -13.93
CA PRO A 199 3.91 -40.37 -14.40
C PRO A 199 4.10 -39.11 -15.26
N LEU A 200 3.22 -38.95 -16.28
CA LEU A 200 3.14 -37.74 -17.09
C LEU A 200 2.22 -36.71 -16.46
N VAL A 201 2.46 -35.45 -16.71
CA VAL A 201 1.55 -34.34 -16.38
C VAL A 201 1.46 -33.35 -17.54
N ALA A 202 0.25 -32.90 -17.88
CA ALA A 202 0.00 -31.95 -18.94
C ALA A 202 -0.07 -30.54 -18.40
N THR A 203 0.70 -29.62 -19.01
CA THR A 203 0.65 -28.18 -18.66
C THR A 203 0.61 -27.33 -19.93
N ASN A 204 0.47 -26.01 -19.78
CA ASN A 204 0.44 -25.09 -20.93
C ASN A 204 1.44 -23.94 -20.83
N ASP A 205 2.14 -23.78 -19.71
CA ASP A 205 3.12 -22.69 -19.50
C ASP A 205 2.47 -21.33 -19.80
N ALA A 206 1.33 -21.06 -19.13
CA ALA A 206 0.48 -19.93 -19.48
C ALA A 206 1.08 -18.59 -19.01
N HIS A 207 1.38 -17.70 -19.95
CA HIS A 207 1.96 -16.39 -19.72
C HIS A 207 0.94 -15.25 -19.78
N TYR A 208 -0.23 -15.48 -20.36
CA TYR A 208 -1.31 -14.49 -20.45
C TYR A 208 -2.68 -15.16 -20.31
N LEU A 209 -3.71 -14.34 -20.03
CA LEU A 209 -5.01 -14.83 -19.59
C LEU A 209 -5.85 -15.40 -20.74
N LYS A 210 -5.88 -14.71 -21.86
CA LYS A 210 -6.67 -15.05 -23.05
C LYS A 210 -5.82 -14.99 -24.30
N ARG A 211 -6.25 -15.70 -25.34
CA ARG A 211 -5.52 -15.76 -26.61
C ARG A 211 -5.27 -14.39 -27.25
N GLU A 212 -6.23 -13.48 -27.14
CA GLU A 212 -6.12 -12.12 -27.65
C GLU A 212 -5.04 -11.27 -26.93
N ASP A 213 -4.60 -11.68 -25.74
CA ASP A 213 -3.55 -10.98 -24.97
C ASP A 213 -2.13 -11.28 -25.50
N ALA A 214 -1.97 -12.21 -26.44
CA ALA A 214 -0.68 -12.61 -27.00
C ALA A 214 0.10 -11.41 -27.55
N TYR A 215 -0.55 -10.46 -28.21
CA TYR A 215 0.10 -9.25 -28.74
C TYR A 215 0.59 -8.31 -27.63
N ASN A 216 -0.20 -8.13 -26.57
CA ASN A 216 0.19 -7.35 -25.42
C ASN A 216 1.39 -7.97 -24.68
N HIS A 217 1.41 -9.29 -24.60
CA HIS A 217 2.54 -10.05 -24.05
C HIS A 217 3.81 -9.87 -24.90
N GLU A 218 3.71 -9.90 -26.22
CA GLU A 218 4.84 -9.64 -27.12
C GLU A 218 5.41 -8.22 -26.94
N VAL A 219 4.54 -7.22 -26.76
CA VAL A 219 4.95 -5.84 -26.40
C VAL A 219 5.64 -5.81 -25.04
N LEU A 220 5.16 -6.58 -24.05
CA LEU A 220 5.75 -6.67 -22.72
C LEU A 220 7.20 -7.22 -22.79
N LEU A 221 7.43 -8.28 -23.57
CA LEU A 221 8.77 -8.83 -23.82
C LEU A 221 9.72 -7.83 -24.50
N CYS A 222 9.20 -7.01 -25.40
CA CYS A 222 9.96 -5.92 -26.00
C CYS A 222 10.31 -4.82 -24.99
N ILE A 223 9.42 -4.53 -24.03
CA ILE A 223 9.73 -3.62 -22.90
C ILE A 223 10.84 -4.20 -22.04
N GLN A 224 10.78 -5.50 -21.69
CA GLN A 224 11.78 -6.22 -20.89
C GLN A 224 13.16 -6.15 -21.52
N THR A 225 13.25 -6.47 -22.81
CA THR A 225 14.52 -6.60 -23.53
C THR A 225 15.04 -5.30 -24.12
N GLY A 226 14.28 -4.18 -23.98
CA GLY A 226 14.63 -2.89 -24.58
C GLY A 226 14.48 -2.84 -26.10
N LYS A 227 13.89 -3.88 -26.71
CA LYS A 227 13.69 -4.02 -28.16
C LYS A 227 12.40 -3.33 -28.64
N ARG A 228 12.22 -3.30 -29.96
CA ARG A 228 11.03 -2.81 -30.67
C ARG A 228 10.39 -3.96 -31.42
N MET A 229 9.10 -3.78 -31.82
CA MET A 229 8.40 -4.80 -32.60
C MET A 229 9.00 -4.99 -34.01
N SER A 230 9.67 -3.99 -34.55
CA SER A 230 10.40 -4.01 -35.82
C SER A 230 11.75 -4.73 -35.78
N ASP A 231 12.32 -4.97 -34.58
CA ASP A 231 13.63 -5.62 -34.45
C ASP A 231 13.52 -7.12 -34.78
N GLU A 232 14.33 -7.61 -35.69
CA GLU A 232 14.30 -9.03 -36.12
C GLU A 232 14.84 -9.97 -35.03
N ASP A 233 15.80 -9.51 -34.22
CA ASP A 233 16.46 -10.27 -33.16
C ASP A 233 15.77 -10.15 -31.80
N ARG A 234 14.52 -9.68 -31.75
CA ARG A 234 13.75 -9.56 -30.52
C ARG A 234 13.29 -10.92 -29.98
N MET A 235 13.18 -11.04 -28.69
CA MET A 235 12.58 -12.21 -28.05
C MET A 235 11.07 -12.25 -28.41
N LYS A 236 10.63 -13.39 -28.91
CA LYS A 236 9.21 -13.65 -29.19
C LYS A 236 8.93 -15.14 -29.06
N PHE A 237 7.70 -15.47 -28.78
CA PHE A 237 7.18 -16.83 -28.94
C PHE A 237 6.49 -16.93 -30.31
N ASP A 238 6.86 -17.93 -31.10
CA ASP A 238 6.21 -18.15 -32.40
C ASP A 238 4.86 -18.90 -32.23
N THR A 239 4.10 -18.52 -31.22
CA THR A 239 2.78 -19.09 -30.90
C THR A 239 1.93 -18.09 -30.10
N ASP A 240 0.61 -18.20 -30.24
CA ASP A 240 -0.39 -17.49 -29.43
C ASP A 240 -1.13 -18.43 -28.43
N GLU A 241 -0.54 -19.59 -28.15
CA GLU A 241 -1.15 -20.70 -27.41
C GLU A 241 -0.79 -20.69 -25.90
N LEU A 242 -0.02 -19.71 -25.41
CA LEU A 242 0.43 -19.64 -24.01
C LEU A 242 -0.60 -18.94 -23.09
N TYR A 243 -1.89 -19.18 -23.31
CA TYR A 243 -2.98 -18.62 -22.51
C TYR A 243 -3.60 -19.65 -21.57
N VAL A 244 -4.42 -19.18 -20.62
CA VAL A 244 -5.18 -20.03 -19.70
C VAL A 244 -6.33 -20.69 -20.45
N LYS A 245 -6.07 -21.92 -20.94
CA LYS A 245 -7.01 -22.75 -21.72
C LYS A 245 -8.09 -23.38 -20.85
N SER A 246 -9.23 -23.69 -21.45
CA SER A 246 -10.29 -24.46 -20.79
C SER A 246 -9.90 -25.94 -20.59
N PRO A 247 -10.53 -26.64 -19.64
CA PRO A 247 -10.37 -28.09 -19.46
C PRO A 247 -10.69 -28.89 -20.73
N GLU A 248 -11.66 -28.43 -21.52
CA GLU A 248 -12.05 -29.06 -22.76
C GLU A 248 -10.96 -28.90 -23.82
N GLU A 249 -10.40 -27.72 -24.00
CA GLU A 249 -9.28 -27.47 -24.89
C GLU A 249 -8.08 -28.33 -24.51
N MET A 250 -7.69 -28.33 -23.24
CA MET A 250 -6.57 -29.15 -22.77
C MET A 250 -6.81 -30.64 -22.97
N SER A 251 -8.03 -31.14 -22.73
CA SER A 251 -8.36 -32.53 -22.94
C SER A 251 -8.29 -32.93 -24.42
N GLU A 252 -8.66 -32.03 -25.35
CA GLU A 252 -8.53 -32.30 -26.80
C GLU A 252 -7.05 -32.28 -27.22
N TYR A 253 -6.25 -31.32 -26.73
CA TYR A 253 -4.81 -31.25 -27.00
C TYR A 253 -4.04 -32.46 -26.48
N PHE A 254 -4.49 -33.09 -25.41
CA PHE A 254 -3.84 -34.23 -24.75
C PHE A 254 -4.66 -35.53 -24.84
N LYS A 255 -5.58 -35.67 -25.80
CA LYS A 255 -6.44 -36.87 -25.95
C LYS A 255 -5.66 -38.17 -26.08
N ALA A 256 -4.41 -38.14 -26.55
CA ALA A 256 -3.52 -39.30 -26.62
C ALA A 256 -2.89 -39.67 -25.26
N PHE A 257 -2.99 -38.80 -24.25
CA PHE A 257 -2.37 -38.93 -22.93
C PHE A 257 -3.37 -38.52 -21.83
N PRO A 258 -4.51 -39.18 -21.68
CA PRO A 258 -5.54 -38.80 -20.71
C PRO A 258 -5.05 -38.91 -19.28
N ASP A 259 -4.10 -39.79 -18.99
CA ASP A 259 -3.42 -39.93 -17.71
C ASP A 259 -2.66 -38.65 -17.31
N ALA A 260 -2.11 -37.93 -18.27
CA ALA A 260 -1.42 -36.67 -18.01
C ALA A 260 -2.39 -35.55 -17.59
N ILE A 261 -3.61 -35.55 -18.10
CA ILE A 261 -4.71 -34.64 -17.65
C ILE A 261 -5.21 -35.03 -16.27
N GLU A 262 -5.49 -36.32 -16.01
CA GLU A 262 -5.96 -36.81 -14.71
C GLU A 262 -4.94 -36.49 -13.58
N ASN A 263 -3.65 -36.60 -13.89
CA ASN A 263 -2.60 -36.31 -12.93
C ASN A 263 -2.58 -34.85 -12.48
N THR A 264 -3.04 -33.89 -13.29
CA THR A 264 -3.18 -32.47 -12.86
C THR A 264 -4.14 -32.34 -11.69
N VAL A 265 -5.25 -33.09 -11.73
CA VAL A 265 -6.26 -33.09 -10.67
C VAL A 265 -5.71 -33.79 -9.42
N LYS A 266 -5.03 -34.95 -9.57
CA LYS A 266 -4.42 -35.70 -8.45
C LYS A 266 -3.37 -34.83 -7.73
N ILE A 267 -2.55 -34.08 -8.48
CA ILE A 267 -1.59 -33.13 -7.91
C ILE A 267 -2.31 -32.00 -7.16
N ALA A 268 -3.34 -31.42 -7.76
CA ALA A 268 -4.13 -30.37 -7.14
C ALA A 268 -4.79 -30.83 -5.82
N GLU A 269 -5.30 -32.07 -5.75
CA GLU A 269 -5.89 -32.64 -4.54
C GLU A 269 -4.86 -32.78 -3.40
N GLN A 270 -3.59 -33.07 -3.73
CA GLN A 270 -2.50 -33.21 -2.76
C GLN A 270 -1.99 -31.87 -2.21
N CYS A 271 -2.12 -30.76 -2.98
CA CYS A 271 -1.63 -29.45 -2.59
C CYS A 271 -2.59 -28.76 -1.63
N ASN A 272 -2.19 -28.60 -0.37
CA ASN A 272 -3.01 -28.01 0.71
C ASN A 272 -2.13 -27.11 1.59
N VAL A 273 -1.86 -25.89 1.12
CA VAL A 273 -1.14 -24.86 1.88
C VAL A 273 -2.16 -23.92 2.51
N GLU A 274 -2.02 -23.66 3.79
CA GLU A 274 -2.88 -22.72 4.52
C GLU A 274 -2.00 -21.67 5.23
N PHE A 275 -2.37 -20.40 5.07
CA PHE A 275 -1.69 -19.30 5.74
C PHE A 275 -2.53 -18.79 6.90
N GLU A 276 -1.87 -18.58 8.03
CA GLU A 276 -2.45 -17.92 9.19
C GLU A 276 -2.15 -16.42 9.12
N PHE A 277 -3.18 -15.60 9.34
CA PHE A 277 -3.07 -14.15 9.33
C PHE A 277 -3.45 -13.58 10.71
N GLY A 278 -2.88 -12.41 11.03
CA GLY A 278 -3.24 -11.64 12.21
C GLY A 278 -2.59 -12.10 13.52
N HIS A 279 -1.67 -13.06 13.49
CA HIS A 279 -0.87 -13.46 14.65
C HIS A 279 0.45 -12.70 14.65
N THR A 280 0.65 -11.82 15.65
CA THR A 280 1.88 -11.03 15.75
C THR A 280 3.06 -11.90 16.16
N ILE A 281 4.13 -11.87 15.36
CA ILE A 281 5.40 -12.55 15.62
C ILE A 281 6.43 -11.48 15.98
N LEU A 282 6.73 -11.35 17.28
CA LEU A 282 7.68 -10.37 17.77
C LEU A 282 9.05 -11.00 17.96
N PRO A 283 10.13 -10.31 17.61
CA PRO A 283 11.46 -10.69 18.04
C PRO A 283 11.59 -10.54 19.55
N ASN A 284 12.47 -11.32 20.18
CA ASN A 284 12.78 -11.20 21.59
C ASN A 284 13.87 -10.14 21.80
N TYR A 285 13.74 -9.39 22.89
CA TYR A 285 14.81 -8.52 23.36
C TYR A 285 15.59 -9.24 24.49
N ASP A 286 16.90 -9.23 24.42
CA ASP A 286 17.73 -9.80 25.49
C ASP A 286 17.86 -8.82 26.64
N VAL A 287 17.12 -9.05 27.73
CA VAL A 287 17.19 -8.21 28.94
C VAL A 287 18.38 -8.61 29.82
N PRO A 288 18.94 -7.65 30.59
CA PRO A 288 19.99 -7.95 31.55
C PRO A 288 19.52 -9.00 32.59
N PRO A 289 20.40 -9.95 33.00
CA PRO A 289 20.01 -11.10 33.81
C PRO A 289 19.49 -10.77 35.21
N GLU A 290 19.71 -9.55 35.69
CA GLU A 290 19.17 -9.05 36.98
C GLU A 290 17.65 -8.80 36.96
N TYR A 291 17.01 -8.74 35.78
CA TYR A 291 15.57 -8.51 35.64
C TYR A 291 14.81 -9.83 35.46
N PRO A 292 13.80 -10.11 36.29
CA PRO A 292 13.04 -11.35 36.18
C PRO A 292 12.24 -11.50 34.89
N THR A 293 11.75 -10.38 34.35
CA THR A 293 10.97 -10.32 33.09
C THR A 293 11.31 -9.09 32.27
N HIS A 294 11.02 -9.14 30.94
CA HIS A 294 11.17 -8.01 30.04
C HIS A 294 10.31 -6.81 30.49
N TYR A 295 9.14 -7.11 31.10
CA TYR A 295 8.26 -6.09 31.64
C TYR A 295 8.89 -5.35 32.83
N ASP A 296 9.59 -6.04 33.73
CA ASP A 296 10.26 -5.40 34.87
C ASP A 296 11.37 -4.46 34.42
N PHE A 297 12.11 -4.85 33.39
CA PHE A 297 13.14 -3.98 32.80
C PHE A 297 12.52 -2.74 32.11
N LEU A 298 11.48 -2.93 31.27
CA LEU A 298 10.79 -1.80 30.65
C LEU A 298 10.21 -0.85 31.69
N LYS A 299 9.59 -1.40 32.76
CA LYS A 299 9.01 -0.60 33.84
C LYS A 299 10.06 0.27 34.53
N GLU A 300 11.22 -0.30 34.87
CA GLU A 300 12.30 0.45 35.50
C GLU A 300 12.86 1.55 34.60
N LEU A 301 13.03 1.27 33.28
CA LEU A 301 13.41 2.28 32.31
C LEU A 301 12.40 3.44 32.27
N CYS A 302 11.11 3.11 32.28
CA CYS A 302 10.02 4.09 32.27
C CYS A 302 10.01 4.92 33.57
N ASP A 303 10.15 4.30 34.76
CA ASP A 303 10.15 4.97 36.04
C ASP A 303 11.32 5.96 36.12
N LYS A 304 12.54 5.56 35.75
CA LYS A 304 13.72 6.44 35.67
C LYS A 304 13.53 7.56 34.64
N GLY A 305 12.94 7.24 33.52
CA GLY A 305 12.67 8.20 32.42
C GLY A 305 11.65 9.25 32.86
N LEU A 306 10.56 8.84 33.49
CA LEU A 306 9.54 9.76 34.03
C LEU A 306 10.14 10.72 35.07
N GLU A 307 10.99 10.21 36.00
CA GLU A 307 11.71 11.04 36.95
C GLU A 307 12.64 12.05 36.24
N LYS A 308 13.33 11.62 35.21
CA LYS A 308 14.20 12.48 34.37
C LYS A 308 13.43 13.60 33.68
N ARG A 309 12.26 13.29 33.10
CA ARG A 309 11.45 14.22 32.27
C ARG A 309 10.59 15.17 33.11
N TYR A 310 9.98 14.68 34.18
CA TYR A 310 8.99 15.42 34.97
C TYR A 310 9.42 15.71 36.42
N GLY A 311 10.60 15.21 36.82
CA GLY A 311 11.11 15.35 38.21
C GLY A 311 10.56 14.29 39.15
N LYS A 312 11.01 14.33 40.42
CA LYS A 312 10.70 13.31 41.45
C LYS A 312 9.23 13.26 41.87
N ASN A 313 8.54 14.40 41.79
CA ASN A 313 7.16 14.54 42.25
C ASN A 313 6.23 14.54 41.02
N LEU A 314 5.89 13.35 40.50
CA LEU A 314 4.99 13.21 39.38
C LEU A 314 3.56 13.63 39.79
N SER A 315 2.88 14.36 38.91
CA SER A 315 1.44 14.67 39.09
C SER A 315 0.60 13.38 38.97
N GLU A 316 -0.57 13.39 39.60
CA GLU A 316 -1.52 12.26 39.53
C GLU A 316 -1.92 11.92 38.09
N GLU A 317 -2.02 12.93 37.23
CA GLU A 317 -2.30 12.77 35.80
C GLU A 317 -1.23 11.95 35.09
N ILE A 318 0.05 12.31 35.28
CA ILE A 318 1.19 11.62 34.69
C ILE A 318 1.27 10.18 35.19
N GLN A 319 1.08 9.95 36.49
CA GLN A 319 1.13 8.62 37.09
C GLN A 319 0.04 7.71 36.50
N LYS A 320 -1.22 8.17 36.50
CA LYS A 320 -2.35 7.43 35.91
C LYS A 320 -2.16 7.12 34.43
N ARG A 321 -1.64 8.09 33.68
CA ARG A 321 -1.38 7.92 32.25
C ARG A 321 -0.29 6.88 32.00
N ALA A 322 0.81 6.94 32.75
CA ALA A 322 1.91 5.99 32.64
C ALA A 322 1.48 4.56 33.02
N GLU A 323 0.75 4.39 34.14
CA GLU A 323 0.22 3.09 34.55
C GLU A 323 -0.76 2.50 33.52
N TYR A 324 -1.63 3.34 32.97
CA TYR A 324 -2.56 2.94 31.92
C TYR A 324 -1.82 2.45 30.67
N GLU A 325 -0.87 3.24 30.15
CA GLU A 325 -0.10 2.87 28.96
C GLU A 325 0.71 1.59 29.18
N LEU A 326 1.40 1.47 30.34
CA LEU A 326 2.18 0.29 30.68
C LEU A 326 1.30 -0.98 30.76
N GLY A 327 0.09 -0.83 31.32
CA GLY A 327 -0.91 -1.90 31.37
C GLY A 327 -1.37 -2.36 29.97
N ILE A 328 -1.61 -1.42 29.05
CA ILE A 328 -2.01 -1.73 27.67
C ILE A 328 -0.85 -2.37 26.90
N ILE A 329 0.37 -1.84 26.99
CA ILE A 329 1.56 -2.41 26.34
C ILE A 329 1.78 -3.85 26.77
N LYS A 330 1.67 -4.14 28.09
CA LYS A 330 1.78 -5.49 28.64
C LYS A 330 0.67 -6.40 28.13
N LYS A 331 -0.59 -5.94 28.19
CA LYS A 331 -1.77 -6.70 27.78
C LYS A 331 -1.74 -7.06 26.30
N MET A 332 -1.27 -6.16 25.45
CA MET A 332 -1.16 -6.37 24.02
C MET A 332 0.12 -7.10 23.58
N GLY A 333 1.06 -7.38 24.51
CA GLY A 333 2.29 -8.13 24.23
C GLY A 333 3.40 -7.33 23.56
N TYR A 334 3.39 -5.99 23.62
CA TYR A 334 4.35 -5.14 22.90
C TYR A 334 5.54 -4.65 23.76
N VAL A 335 5.85 -5.35 24.87
CA VAL A 335 7.00 -5.03 25.74
C VAL A 335 8.31 -5.06 24.96
N ASP A 336 8.58 -6.18 24.26
CA ASP A 336 9.79 -6.36 23.47
C ASP A 336 9.89 -5.33 22.34
N TYR A 337 8.76 -4.97 21.72
CA TYR A 337 8.74 -3.94 20.71
C TYR A 337 9.25 -2.59 21.22
N TYR A 338 8.78 -2.14 22.39
CA TYR A 338 9.26 -0.92 23.02
C TYR A 338 10.74 -1.00 23.36
N LEU A 339 11.21 -2.13 23.85
CA LEU A 339 12.62 -2.36 24.19
C LEU A 339 13.53 -2.33 22.95
N ILE A 340 13.10 -2.93 21.84
CA ILE A 340 13.84 -2.95 20.57
C ILE A 340 13.93 -1.54 19.98
N VAL A 341 12.82 -0.80 19.99
CA VAL A 341 12.80 0.58 19.48
C VAL A 341 13.67 1.49 20.36
N TRP A 342 13.53 1.36 21.68
CA TRP A 342 14.40 2.08 22.63
C TRP A 342 15.88 1.79 22.37
N ASP A 343 16.23 0.54 22.16
CA ASP A 343 17.61 0.09 22.02
C ASP A 343 18.33 0.73 20.82
N PHE A 344 17.76 0.68 19.63
CA PHE A 344 18.41 1.25 18.45
C PHE A 344 18.41 2.79 18.47
N ILE A 345 17.41 3.43 19.10
CA ILE A 345 17.40 4.89 19.31
C ILE A 345 18.45 5.27 20.33
N HIS A 346 18.55 4.54 21.44
CA HIS A 346 19.57 4.75 22.47
C HIS A 346 20.98 4.58 21.89
N TYR A 347 21.19 3.53 21.07
CA TYR A 347 22.45 3.36 20.33
C TYR A 347 22.75 4.58 19.46
N ALA A 348 21.78 5.04 18.68
CA ALA A 348 21.99 6.21 17.82
C ALA A 348 22.37 7.46 18.62
N LYS A 349 21.58 7.79 19.65
CA LYS A 349 21.81 8.97 20.50
C LYS A 349 23.16 8.91 21.22
N THR A 350 23.55 7.75 21.77
CA THR A 350 24.84 7.59 22.49
C THR A 350 26.05 7.61 21.57
N ASN A 351 25.87 7.30 20.27
CA ASN A 351 26.96 7.38 19.27
C ASN A 351 26.91 8.69 18.46
N GLY A 352 26.15 9.71 18.93
CA GLY A 352 26.08 11.00 18.27
C GLY A 352 25.44 10.97 16.87
N ILE A 353 24.59 9.99 16.61
CA ILE A 353 23.78 9.95 15.37
C ILE A 353 22.52 10.76 15.61
N PRO A 354 22.26 11.82 14.83
CA PRO A 354 21.07 12.65 15.01
C PRO A 354 19.78 11.85 14.81
N VAL A 355 18.87 11.97 15.79
CA VAL A 355 17.54 11.35 15.78
C VAL A 355 16.50 12.47 15.86
N GLY A 356 15.45 12.37 15.06
CA GLY A 356 14.32 13.30 15.10
C GLY A 356 13.54 13.22 16.41
N PRO A 357 12.85 14.30 16.82
CA PRO A 357 12.16 14.36 18.11
C PRO A 357 10.91 13.47 18.18
N GLY A 358 10.52 12.86 17.06
CA GLY A 358 9.36 11.99 16.93
C GLY A 358 8.39 12.46 15.87
N ARG A 359 7.63 11.52 15.34
CA ARG A 359 6.59 11.75 14.33
C ARG A 359 5.47 10.73 14.45
N GLY A 360 4.39 10.95 13.71
CA GLY A 360 3.28 10.01 13.62
C GLY A 360 2.51 9.84 14.92
N SER A 361 1.99 8.65 15.15
CA SER A 361 1.16 8.34 16.31
C SER A 361 1.97 7.99 17.56
N GLY A 362 3.23 7.56 17.41
CA GLY A 362 4.09 7.16 18.53
C GLY A 362 4.38 8.29 19.52
N ALA A 363 4.36 9.55 19.05
CA ALA A 363 4.49 10.73 19.91
C ALA A 363 3.35 10.85 20.96
N GLY A 364 2.26 10.11 20.83
CA GLY A 364 1.15 10.06 21.80
C GLY A 364 1.44 9.22 23.04
N SER A 365 2.56 8.50 23.12
CA SER A 365 2.92 7.68 24.29
C SER A 365 3.82 8.43 25.26
N ILE A 366 3.36 8.56 26.53
CA ILE A 366 4.18 9.15 27.61
C ILE A 366 5.37 8.26 27.96
N LEU A 367 5.22 6.93 27.79
CA LEU A 367 6.31 6.00 28.05
C LEU A 367 7.39 6.08 26.97
N ALA A 368 7.01 6.26 25.70
CA ALA A 368 7.97 6.51 24.62
C ALA A 368 8.75 7.83 24.85
N TYR A 369 8.07 8.86 25.38
CA TYR A 369 8.72 10.11 25.78
C TYR A 369 9.66 9.92 27.00
N ALA A 370 9.22 9.16 28.00
CA ALA A 370 10.02 8.87 29.19
C ALA A 370 11.34 8.15 28.84
N ILE A 371 11.28 7.12 28.01
CA ILE A 371 12.49 6.34 27.63
C ILE A 371 13.21 6.89 26.39
N GLU A 372 12.92 8.14 26.01
CA GLU A 372 13.61 8.88 24.93
C GLU A 372 13.47 8.28 23.52
N ILE A 373 12.44 7.48 23.29
CA ILE A 373 12.03 7.11 21.92
C ILE A 373 11.55 8.36 21.19
N THR A 374 10.80 9.23 21.88
CA THR A 374 10.39 10.54 21.38
C THR A 374 10.83 11.65 22.32
N ASP A 375 10.95 12.87 21.79
CA ASP A 375 11.27 14.07 22.56
C ASP A 375 10.12 15.10 22.56
N ILE A 376 8.89 14.62 22.28
CA ILE A 376 7.65 15.41 22.31
C ILE A 376 6.81 14.98 23.51
N ASP A 377 6.53 15.92 24.40
CA ASP A 377 5.71 15.69 25.60
C ASP A 377 4.22 15.54 25.22
N PRO A 378 3.63 14.32 25.29
CA PRO A 378 2.25 14.10 24.91
C PRO A 378 1.24 14.78 25.83
N ILE A 379 1.60 15.07 27.09
CA ILE A 379 0.72 15.77 28.04
C ILE A 379 0.64 17.24 27.66
N LYS A 380 1.79 17.90 27.43
CA LYS A 380 1.86 19.30 27.00
C LYS A 380 1.03 19.58 25.75
N TYR A 381 1.03 18.67 24.79
CA TYR A 381 0.34 18.85 23.50
C TYR A 381 -1.01 18.11 23.41
N GLY A 382 -1.51 17.51 24.49
CA GLY A 382 -2.81 16.82 24.54
C GLY A 382 -2.92 15.65 23.58
N LEU A 383 -1.82 14.91 23.34
CA LEU A 383 -1.77 13.78 22.40
C LEU A 383 -2.40 12.53 23.01
N LEU A 384 -3.10 11.76 22.18
CA LEU A 384 -3.86 10.59 22.61
C LEU A 384 -3.10 9.30 22.33
N PHE A 385 -2.92 8.47 23.36
CA PHE A 385 -2.24 7.17 23.28
C PHE A 385 -3.00 6.15 22.42
N GLU A 386 -4.33 6.19 22.45
CA GLU A 386 -5.20 5.26 21.70
C GLU A 386 -5.06 5.43 20.18
N ARG A 387 -4.52 6.55 19.72
CA ARG A 387 -4.12 6.75 18.34
C ARG A 387 -2.93 5.86 17.94
N PHE A 388 -2.04 5.59 18.88
CA PHE A 388 -0.86 4.72 18.70
C PHE A 388 -1.20 3.26 19.01
N LEU A 389 -1.57 2.96 20.24
CA LEU A 389 -2.01 1.63 20.69
C LEU A 389 -3.47 1.66 21.13
N ASN A 390 -4.30 0.86 20.47
CA ASN A 390 -5.72 0.80 20.74
C ASN A 390 -6.15 -0.65 20.99
N PRO A 391 -6.57 -1.02 22.20
CA PRO A 391 -6.98 -2.38 22.52
C PRO A 391 -8.27 -2.84 21.81
N GLU A 392 -9.07 -1.90 21.29
CA GLU A 392 -10.25 -2.19 20.49
C GLU A 392 -9.91 -2.43 19.00
N ARG A 393 -8.63 -2.39 18.66
CA ARG A 393 -8.13 -2.55 17.30
C ARG A 393 -7.00 -3.56 17.24
N ILE A 394 -7.18 -4.58 16.43
CA ILE A 394 -6.11 -5.52 16.08
C ILE A 394 -5.25 -4.86 14.99
N SER A 395 -4.21 -4.14 15.39
CA SER A 395 -3.17 -3.63 14.47
C SER A 395 -1.88 -3.43 15.23
N MET A 396 -0.77 -3.71 14.57
CA MET A 396 0.55 -3.51 15.15
C MET A 396 0.84 -2.03 15.36
N PRO A 397 1.61 -1.68 16.43
CA PRO A 397 2.19 -0.34 16.58
C PRO A 397 3.24 -0.08 15.52
N ASP A 398 3.42 1.18 15.16
CA ASP A 398 4.42 1.62 14.20
C ASP A 398 5.11 2.89 14.71
N PHE A 399 6.38 2.77 15.14
CA PHE A 399 7.23 3.91 15.44
C PHE A 399 8.01 4.29 14.17
N ASP A 400 7.62 5.39 13.57
CA ASP A 400 8.41 6.05 12.54
C ASP A 400 9.56 6.83 13.18
N VAL A 401 10.81 6.53 12.88
CA VAL A 401 11.98 7.20 13.46
C VAL A 401 12.82 7.86 12.37
N ASP A 402 13.01 9.17 12.50
CA ASP A 402 13.88 9.94 11.61
C ASP A 402 15.32 9.91 12.10
N PHE A 403 16.25 9.49 11.26
CA PHE A 403 17.70 9.54 11.45
C PHE A 403 18.36 10.48 10.44
N SER A 404 19.57 10.96 10.74
CA SER A 404 20.42 11.56 9.72
C SER A 404 20.53 10.66 8.50
N ASP A 405 20.28 11.17 7.30
CA ASP A 405 20.30 10.40 6.06
C ASP A 405 21.67 9.80 5.76
N GLU A 406 22.75 10.47 6.15
CA GLU A 406 24.13 9.99 5.98
C GLU A 406 24.50 8.88 6.96
N ARG A 407 23.98 8.89 8.19
CA ARG A 407 24.38 7.95 9.25
C ARG A 407 23.33 6.88 9.59
N ARG A 408 22.17 6.90 8.95
CA ARG A 408 21.08 5.91 9.13
C ARG A 408 21.57 4.47 8.97
N GLN A 409 22.45 4.22 8.00
CA GLN A 409 22.97 2.88 7.73
C GLN A 409 23.72 2.29 8.92
N GLU A 410 24.42 3.10 9.70
CA GLU A 410 25.14 2.67 10.91
C GLU A 410 24.17 2.06 11.95
N VAL A 411 22.96 2.59 12.05
CA VAL A 411 21.92 2.08 12.96
C VAL A 411 21.36 0.76 12.44
N ILE A 412 21.09 0.64 11.14
CA ILE A 412 20.65 -0.62 10.52
C ILE A 412 21.71 -1.71 10.70
N ASP A 413 22.99 -1.37 10.51
CA ASP A 413 24.12 -2.29 10.70
C ASP A 413 24.25 -2.72 12.18
N TYR A 414 23.98 -1.82 13.12
CA TYR A 414 23.92 -2.15 14.55
C TYR A 414 22.80 -3.18 14.81
N VAL A 415 21.62 -2.94 14.31
CA VAL A 415 20.47 -3.86 14.46
C VAL A 415 20.81 -5.23 13.87
N ALA A 416 21.39 -5.27 12.67
CA ALA A 416 21.80 -6.53 12.04
C ALA A 416 22.87 -7.27 12.84
N ARG A 417 23.84 -6.56 13.45
CA ARG A 417 24.85 -7.18 14.31
C ARG A 417 24.27 -7.69 15.63
N LYS A 418 23.31 -6.95 16.22
CA LYS A 418 22.74 -7.28 17.53
C LYS A 418 21.73 -8.43 17.45
N TYR A 419 20.82 -8.39 16.50
CA TYR A 419 19.72 -9.36 16.38
C TYR A 419 20.06 -10.55 15.47
N GLY A 420 21.16 -10.47 14.69
CA GLY A 420 21.59 -11.48 13.73
C GLY A 420 21.33 -11.03 12.28
N HIS A 421 22.34 -11.21 11.41
CA HIS A 421 22.25 -10.84 10.00
C HIS A 421 21.18 -11.62 9.22
N ASP A 422 20.84 -12.81 9.68
CA ASP A 422 19.80 -13.66 9.14
C ASP A 422 18.41 -13.39 9.74
N HIS A 423 18.32 -12.61 10.82
CA HIS A 423 17.10 -12.19 11.50
C HIS A 423 16.62 -10.79 11.06
N VAL A 424 17.43 -10.10 10.27
CA VAL A 424 17.16 -8.72 9.84
C VAL A 424 17.16 -8.65 8.32
N SER A 425 16.09 -8.12 7.74
CA SER A 425 15.98 -7.96 6.29
C SER A 425 15.32 -6.64 5.93
N GLN A 426 15.73 -6.08 4.81
CA GLN A 426 15.00 -4.96 4.21
C GLN A 426 13.71 -5.46 3.52
N ILE A 427 12.80 -4.55 3.25
CA ILE A 427 11.51 -4.88 2.64
C ILE A 427 11.56 -4.55 1.14
N ILE A 428 10.98 -5.43 0.32
CA ILE A 428 10.83 -5.20 -1.11
C ILE A 428 9.70 -4.21 -1.40
N THR A 429 9.86 -3.46 -2.49
CA THR A 429 8.80 -2.69 -3.13
C THR A 429 8.79 -2.93 -4.63
N PHE A 430 7.67 -2.68 -5.29
CA PHE A 430 7.55 -2.80 -6.73
C PHE A 430 7.24 -1.45 -7.38
N GLY A 431 8.07 -1.06 -8.32
CA GLY A 431 7.74 -0.03 -9.28
C GLY A 431 6.75 -0.58 -10.29
N THR A 432 5.65 0.12 -10.55
CA THR A 432 4.61 -0.31 -11.50
C THR A 432 4.65 0.50 -12.78
N MET A 433 4.08 -0.04 -13.85
CA MET A 433 3.89 0.64 -15.12
C MET A 433 2.74 1.66 -15.00
N ALA A 434 3.05 2.84 -14.43
CA ALA A 434 2.10 3.94 -14.29
C ALA A 434 1.71 4.53 -15.66
N ALA A 435 0.50 5.12 -15.75
CA ALA A 435 -0.11 5.62 -17.00
C ALA A 435 0.84 6.37 -17.94
N LYS A 436 1.56 7.37 -17.45
CA LYS A 436 2.51 8.15 -18.29
C LYS A 436 3.71 7.34 -18.76
N MET A 437 4.17 6.40 -17.94
CA MET A 437 5.33 5.56 -18.25
C MET A 437 4.96 4.50 -19.27
N VAL A 438 3.88 3.76 -19.05
CA VAL A 438 3.46 2.68 -19.96
C VAL A 438 3.12 3.21 -21.36
N ILE A 439 2.53 4.40 -21.49
CA ILE A 439 2.30 5.03 -22.80
C ILE A 439 3.62 5.25 -23.54
N ARG A 440 4.66 5.78 -22.88
CA ARG A 440 5.97 5.98 -23.50
C ARG A 440 6.67 4.67 -23.85
N ASP A 441 6.58 3.67 -23.00
CA ASP A 441 7.17 2.35 -23.24
C ASP A 441 6.50 1.66 -24.44
N VAL A 442 5.16 1.62 -24.48
CA VAL A 442 4.41 1.04 -25.60
C VAL A 442 4.66 1.79 -26.90
N ALA A 443 4.63 3.12 -26.87
CA ALA A 443 4.93 3.96 -28.04
C ALA A 443 6.34 3.68 -28.58
N ARG A 444 7.35 3.57 -27.71
CA ARG A 444 8.72 3.20 -28.10
C ARG A 444 8.77 1.84 -28.77
N VAL A 445 8.11 0.85 -28.19
CA VAL A 445 8.06 -0.53 -28.72
C VAL A 445 7.40 -0.59 -30.10
N LEU A 446 6.39 0.27 -30.34
CA LEU A 446 5.66 0.38 -31.61
C LEU A 446 6.31 1.36 -32.63
N ASP A 447 7.55 1.78 -32.41
CA ASP A 447 8.28 2.74 -33.27
C ASP A 447 7.61 4.12 -33.41
N TYR A 448 6.80 4.51 -32.41
CA TYR A 448 6.15 5.82 -32.42
C TYR A 448 7.14 6.93 -32.02
N PRO A 449 7.09 8.09 -32.69
CA PRO A 449 8.03 9.18 -32.42
C PRO A 449 7.98 9.65 -30.96
N TYR A 450 9.14 9.80 -30.30
CA TYR A 450 9.23 10.17 -28.89
C TYR A 450 8.49 11.47 -28.56
N ALA A 451 8.60 12.49 -29.41
CA ALA A 451 7.95 13.78 -29.18
C ALA A 451 6.42 13.67 -29.10
N GLU A 452 5.83 12.82 -29.94
CA GLU A 452 4.39 12.58 -29.99
C GLU A 452 3.96 11.71 -28.80
N ALA A 453 4.75 10.67 -28.49
CA ALA A 453 4.54 9.83 -27.30
C ALA A 453 4.57 10.66 -26.01
N ASP A 454 5.51 11.59 -25.89
CA ASP A 454 5.63 12.49 -24.74
C ASP A 454 4.48 13.50 -24.67
N ALA A 455 4.02 14.02 -25.82
CA ALA A 455 2.84 14.87 -25.89
C ALA A 455 1.59 14.11 -25.42
N LEU A 456 1.40 12.86 -25.87
CA LEU A 456 0.30 12.00 -25.45
C LEU A 456 0.36 11.71 -23.92
N ALA A 457 1.54 11.38 -23.39
CA ALA A 457 1.73 11.14 -21.97
C ALA A 457 1.49 12.40 -21.11
N LYS A 458 1.78 13.59 -21.61
CA LYS A 458 1.51 14.88 -20.93
C LYS A 458 0.03 15.22 -20.83
N MET A 459 -0.82 14.66 -21.68
CA MET A 459 -2.27 14.81 -21.58
C MET A 459 -2.88 14.06 -20.39
N ILE A 460 -2.15 13.10 -19.80
CA ILE A 460 -2.56 12.44 -18.56
C ILE A 460 -2.44 13.44 -17.40
N PRO A 461 -3.53 13.72 -16.64
CA PRO A 461 -3.50 14.62 -15.50
C PRO A 461 -2.44 14.24 -14.44
N ASN A 462 -1.99 15.22 -13.66
CA ASN A 462 -1.05 15.00 -12.56
C ASN A 462 -1.79 14.66 -11.25
N GLU A 463 -2.61 13.63 -11.28
CA GLU A 463 -3.29 13.10 -10.10
C GLU A 463 -2.61 11.83 -9.60
N ILE A 464 -2.60 11.64 -8.27
CA ILE A 464 -2.06 10.42 -7.66
C ILE A 464 -2.98 9.24 -8.06
N HIS A 465 -2.38 8.15 -8.55
CA HIS A 465 -3.08 6.95 -9.01
C HIS A 465 -4.08 7.18 -10.16
N ILE A 466 -3.81 8.17 -11.01
CA ILE A 466 -4.56 8.35 -12.25
C ILE A 466 -4.36 7.15 -13.17
N THR A 467 -5.43 6.62 -13.73
CA THR A 467 -5.39 5.58 -14.76
C THR A 467 -5.64 6.19 -16.14
N ILE A 468 -5.20 5.49 -17.20
CA ILE A 468 -5.46 5.92 -18.58
C ILE A 468 -6.97 6.04 -18.83
N LYS A 469 -7.76 5.06 -18.37
CA LYS A 469 -9.22 5.09 -18.46
C LYS A 469 -9.81 6.34 -17.81
N LYS A 470 -9.39 6.66 -16.59
CA LYS A 470 -9.85 7.86 -15.88
C LYS A 470 -9.38 9.16 -16.56
N ALA A 471 -8.18 9.15 -17.13
CA ALA A 471 -7.68 10.28 -17.89
C ALA A 471 -8.49 10.52 -19.17
N LEU A 472 -8.93 9.47 -19.88
CA LEU A 472 -9.85 9.56 -21.02
C LEU A 472 -11.21 10.15 -20.62
N GLU A 473 -11.70 9.88 -19.41
CA GLU A 473 -12.95 10.48 -18.90
C GLU A 473 -12.78 11.98 -18.59
N GLN A 474 -11.62 12.40 -18.09
CA GLN A 474 -11.36 13.76 -17.63
C GLN A 474 -10.85 14.69 -18.73
N ASN A 475 -10.01 14.19 -19.64
CA ASN A 475 -9.37 15.00 -20.69
C ASN A 475 -10.04 14.77 -22.05
N LYS A 476 -10.78 15.79 -22.51
CA LYS A 476 -11.48 15.75 -23.80
C LYS A 476 -10.52 15.61 -24.98
N GLU A 477 -9.39 16.32 -24.98
CA GLU A 477 -8.42 16.27 -26.10
C GLU A 477 -7.81 14.86 -26.23
N LEU A 478 -7.50 14.20 -25.10
CA LEU A 478 -7.02 12.83 -25.10
C LEU A 478 -8.08 11.87 -25.66
N ARG A 479 -9.34 12.07 -25.28
CA ARG A 479 -10.48 11.28 -25.74
C ARG A 479 -10.71 11.46 -27.23
N ASP A 480 -10.75 12.70 -27.72
CA ASP A 480 -10.93 13.00 -29.14
C ASP A 480 -9.83 12.35 -29.99
N ARG A 481 -8.55 12.38 -29.53
CA ARG A 481 -7.45 11.67 -30.19
C ARG A 481 -7.64 10.14 -30.18
N TYR A 482 -8.05 9.59 -29.04
CA TYR A 482 -8.32 8.16 -28.92
C TYR A 482 -9.43 7.68 -29.88
N GLU A 483 -10.44 8.50 -30.12
CA GLU A 483 -11.56 8.18 -30.99
C GLU A 483 -11.25 8.39 -32.48
N THR A 484 -10.36 9.32 -32.83
CA THR A 484 -10.12 9.76 -34.23
C THR A 484 -8.80 9.26 -34.82
N ASP A 485 -7.80 8.91 -33.99
CA ASP A 485 -6.49 8.46 -34.44
C ASP A 485 -6.27 6.97 -34.06
N GLU A 486 -6.30 6.10 -35.09
CA GLU A 486 -6.13 4.65 -34.88
C GLU A 486 -4.80 4.28 -34.18
N GLN A 487 -3.74 5.05 -34.43
CA GLN A 487 -2.44 4.79 -33.84
C GLN A 487 -2.41 5.15 -32.34
N THR A 488 -2.95 6.31 -31.98
CA THR A 488 -3.18 6.70 -30.59
C THR A 488 -4.06 5.68 -29.87
N LYS A 489 -5.15 5.24 -30.52
CA LYS A 489 -6.03 4.20 -29.96
C LYS A 489 -5.28 2.91 -29.68
N LYS A 490 -4.51 2.42 -30.65
CA LYS A 490 -3.71 1.19 -30.50
C LYS A 490 -2.72 1.30 -29.32
N ILE A 491 -2.01 2.44 -29.20
CA ILE A 491 -1.07 2.67 -28.11
C ILE A 491 -1.79 2.65 -26.77
N LEU A 492 -2.92 3.35 -26.66
CA LEU A 492 -3.65 3.45 -25.38
C LEU A 492 -4.33 2.14 -25.00
N ASP A 493 -4.87 1.37 -25.96
CA ASP A 493 -5.48 0.06 -25.68
C ASP A 493 -4.45 -0.93 -25.13
N ILE A 494 -3.25 -1.01 -25.73
CA ILE A 494 -2.16 -1.86 -25.24
C ILE A 494 -1.67 -1.34 -23.89
N ALA A 495 -1.50 -0.02 -23.77
CA ALA A 495 -1.07 0.60 -22.51
C ALA A 495 -2.05 0.31 -21.36
N MET A 496 -3.37 0.36 -21.60
CA MET A 496 -4.38 -0.01 -20.60
C MET A 496 -4.30 -1.49 -20.20
N GLY A 497 -3.95 -2.37 -21.13
CA GLY A 497 -3.72 -3.79 -20.82
C GLY A 497 -2.53 -4.04 -19.89
N LEU A 498 -1.48 -3.22 -20.01
CA LEU A 498 -0.24 -3.35 -19.25
C LEU A 498 -0.16 -2.40 -18.02
N GLU A 499 -1.04 -1.38 -17.95
CA GLU A 499 -1.04 -0.39 -16.87
C GLU A 499 -1.16 -1.02 -15.49
N GLY A 500 -0.30 -0.60 -14.55
CA GLY A 500 -0.30 -1.04 -13.16
C GLY A 500 0.44 -2.35 -12.91
N MET A 501 0.89 -3.09 -13.92
CA MET A 501 1.71 -4.29 -13.72
C MET A 501 3.05 -3.94 -13.07
N PRO A 502 3.59 -4.80 -12.19
CA PRO A 502 4.93 -4.65 -11.66
C PRO A 502 5.98 -4.61 -12.78
N ARG A 503 6.86 -3.62 -12.71
CA ARG A 503 7.94 -3.44 -13.69
C ARG A 503 9.29 -3.87 -13.16
N GLN A 504 9.58 -3.49 -11.92
CA GLN A 504 10.85 -3.76 -11.26
C GLN A 504 10.66 -3.91 -9.76
N ALA A 505 11.45 -4.79 -9.17
CA ALA A 505 11.63 -4.86 -7.74
C ALA A 505 12.62 -3.79 -7.27
N SER A 506 12.36 -3.21 -6.11
CA SER A 506 13.21 -2.22 -5.45
C SER A 506 13.24 -2.49 -3.95
N THR A 507 14.18 -1.88 -3.24
CA THR A 507 14.22 -1.91 -1.78
C THR A 507 13.37 -0.77 -1.21
N HIS A 508 12.60 -1.04 -0.18
CA HIS A 508 11.83 -0.02 0.56
C HIS A 508 12.78 1.03 1.15
N ALA A 509 12.37 2.29 1.08
CA ALA A 509 13.24 3.41 1.47
C ALA A 509 13.64 3.41 2.95
N CYS A 510 12.85 2.80 3.85
CA CYS A 510 13.02 2.90 5.29
C CYS A 510 12.67 1.64 6.09
N GLY A 511 11.83 0.75 5.55
CA GLY A 511 11.32 -0.40 6.29
C GLY A 511 12.32 -1.53 6.43
N VAL A 512 12.50 -2.01 7.66
CA VAL A 512 13.32 -3.18 8.02
C VAL A 512 12.47 -4.11 8.87
N VAL A 513 12.56 -5.41 8.59
CA VAL A 513 11.92 -6.46 9.41
C VAL A 513 12.97 -7.06 10.34
N ILE A 514 12.59 -7.23 11.60
CA ILE A 514 13.35 -7.96 12.61
C ILE A 514 12.50 -9.15 13.06
N THR A 515 13.04 -10.36 13.02
CA THR A 515 12.31 -11.60 13.32
C THR A 515 12.97 -12.39 14.46
N LYS A 516 12.15 -13.22 15.12
CA LYS A 516 12.60 -14.09 16.21
C LYS A 516 13.52 -15.20 15.69
N ASP A 517 13.13 -15.88 14.64
CA ASP A 517 13.91 -16.91 13.93
C ASP A 517 14.42 -16.31 12.61
N PRO A 518 15.34 -16.93 11.89
CA PRO A 518 15.82 -16.43 10.60
C PRO A 518 14.67 -16.05 9.67
N VAL A 519 14.78 -14.90 8.97
CA VAL A 519 13.70 -14.33 8.15
C VAL A 519 13.16 -15.30 7.12
N ASP A 520 14.03 -16.15 6.54
CA ASP A 520 13.66 -17.14 5.54
C ASP A 520 12.81 -18.31 6.08
N THR A 521 12.64 -18.39 7.40
CA THR A 521 11.67 -19.29 8.05
C THR A 521 10.22 -18.83 7.84
N TYR A 522 10.03 -17.52 7.69
CA TYR A 522 8.72 -16.88 7.57
C TYR A 522 8.39 -16.50 6.13
N VAL A 523 9.35 -15.92 5.42
CA VAL A 523 9.16 -15.35 4.08
C VAL A 523 10.37 -15.60 3.19
N PRO A 524 10.18 -15.82 1.86
CA PRO A 524 11.30 -15.97 0.94
C PRO A 524 12.09 -14.66 0.83
N LEU A 525 13.41 -14.81 0.58
CA LEU A 525 14.34 -13.71 0.46
C LEU A 525 14.67 -13.39 -1.00
N TYR A 526 15.03 -12.14 -1.23
CA TYR A 526 15.48 -11.59 -2.50
C TYR A 526 16.74 -10.75 -2.30
N VAL A 527 17.74 -10.88 -3.15
CA VAL A 527 18.97 -10.08 -3.04
C VAL A 527 19.04 -9.07 -4.18
N ARG A 528 19.26 -7.81 -3.84
CA ARG A 528 19.49 -6.72 -4.78
C ARG A 528 20.63 -5.83 -4.30
N ASP A 529 21.57 -5.54 -5.20
CA ASP A 529 22.73 -4.67 -4.92
C ASP A 529 23.49 -5.06 -3.64
N GLY A 530 23.56 -6.37 -3.36
CA GLY A 530 24.20 -6.93 -2.18
C GLY A 530 23.37 -6.86 -0.88
N GLN A 531 22.14 -6.32 -0.94
CA GLN A 531 21.24 -6.22 0.21
C GLN A 531 20.17 -7.31 0.17
N ILE A 532 19.93 -7.92 1.33
CA ILE A 532 18.88 -8.92 1.51
C ILE A 532 17.54 -8.21 1.76
N ASN A 533 16.54 -8.57 0.98
CA ASN A 533 15.16 -8.07 1.07
C ASN A 533 14.20 -9.25 1.25
N THR A 534 13.06 -9.02 1.87
CA THR A 534 11.93 -9.95 1.81
C THR A 534 11.35 -10.00 0.40
N GLN A 535 10.72 -11.11 -0.01
CA GLN A 535 9.98 -11.17 -1.28
C GLN A 535 8.55 -10.64 -1.16
N TYR A 536 8.06 -10.39 0.04
CA TYR A 536 6.74 -9.81 0.26
C TYR A 536 6.83 -8.35 0.66
N ILE A 537 5.87 -7.57 0.19
CA ILE A 537 5.75 -6.15 0.49
C ILE A 537 5.28 -5.92 1.92
N MET A 538 5.46 -4.71 2.43
CA MET A 538 5.14 -4.28 3.78
C MET A 538 3.75 -4.74 4.28
N THR A 539 2.70 -4.51 3.48
CA THR A 539 1.33 -4.87 3.88
C THR A 539 1.13 -6.38 4.04
N THR A 540 1.77 -7.17 3.19
CA THR A 540 1.73 -8.63 3.27
C THR A 540 2.51 -9.15 4.48
N LEU A 541 3.65 -8.53 4.82
CA LEU A 541 4.42 -8.87 6.02
C LEU A 541 3.63 -8.59 7.30
N GLU A 542 2.93 -7.45 7.37
CA GLU A 542 2.04 -7.11 8.48
C GLU A 542 0.88 -8.12 8.62
N GLU A 543 0.26 -8.53 7.52
CA GLU A 543 -0.79 -9.55 7.52
C GLU A 543 -0.28 -10.91 8.03
N LEU A 544 0.96 -11.28 7.70
CA LEU A 544 1.64 -12.49 8.19
C LEU A 544 2.15 -12.36 9.63
N GLY A 545 1.98 -11.21 10.26
CA GLY A 545 2.35 -10.97 11.65
C GLY A 545 3.77 -10.51 11.89
N LEU A 546 4.55 -10.21 10.85
CA LEU A 546 5.91 -9.72 10.96
C LEU A 546 5.93 -8.20 11.18
N LEU A 547 6.74 -7.78 12.14
CA LEU A 547 6.80 -6.38 12.54
C LEU A 547 7.84 -5.62 11.73
N LYS A 548 7.40 -4.52 11.14
CA LYS A 548 8.23 -3.56 10.44
C LYS A 548 8.79 -2.52 11.43
N MET A 549 10.03 -2.12 11.22
CA MET A 549 10.68 -0.98 11.87
C MET A 549 11.06 0.06 10.81
N ASP A 550 10.63 1.30 10.97
CA ASP A 550 10.90 2.37 10.00
C ASP A 550 12.09 3.22 10.40
N PHE A 551 13.19 3.06 9.65
CA PHE A 551 14.41 3.88 9.74
C PHE A 551 14.36 4.94 8.64
N LEU A 552 13.80 6.09 8.93
CA LEU A 552 13.65 7.16 7.93
C LEU A 552 14.92 8.02 7.85
N GLY A 553 15.37 8.34 6.65
CA GLY A 553 16.49 9.28 6.44
C GLY A 553 15.96 10.70 6.27
N LEU A 554 16.36 11.62 7.13
CA LEU A 554 15.97 13.03 7.05
C LEU A 554 17.21 13.92 6.90
N ARG A 555 17.42 14.49 5.71
CA ARG A 555 18.54 15.39 5.40
C ARG A 555 18.63 16.59 6.32
N ASN A 556 17.50 17.12 6.77
CA ASN A 556 17.47 18.26 7.67
C ASN A 556 18.18 17.99 9.00
N LEU A 557 18.14 16.74 9.51
CA LEU A 557 18.90 16.37 10.72
C LEU A 557 20.42 16.45 10.45
N THR A 558 20.87 16.02 9.30
CA THR A 558 22.27 16.12 8.87
C THR A 558 22.71 17.57 8.74
N VAL A 559 21.90 18.41 8.09
CA VAL A 559 22.18 19.86 7.95
C VAL A 559 22.28 20.54 9.29
N ILE A 560 21.36 20.25 10.22
CA ILE A 560 21.37 20.79 11.58
C ILE A 560 22.65 20.38 12.32
N GLN A 561 23.00 19.08 12.31
CA GLN A 561 24.19 18.57 12.99
C GLN A 561 25.47 19.19 12.40
N ASN A 562 25.62 19.19 11.10
CA ASN A 562 26.79 19.79 10.46
C ASN A 562 26.93 21.28 10.79
N THR A 563 25.79 22.00 10.92
CA THR A 563 25.80 23.40 11.33
C THR A 563 26.28 23.57 12.78
N ILE A 564 25.78 22.73 13.69
CA ILE A 564 26.22 22.72 15.10
C ILE A 564 27.73 22.45 15.18
N ASP A 565 28.21 21.45 14.46
CA ASP A 565 29.62 21.04 14.45
C ASP A 565 30.51 22.18 13.90
N MET A 566 30.09 22.83 12.80
CA MET A 566 30.80 23.98 12.26
C MET A 566 30.81 25.19 13.19
N VAL A 567 29.75 25.47 13.91
CA VAL A 567 29.70 26.54 14.91
C VAL A 567 30.63 26.23 16.04
N LYS A 568 30.66 25.00 16.53
CA LYS A 568 31.58 24.56 17.58
C LYS A 568 33.05 24.66 17.14
N GLU A 569 33.36 24.19 15.93
CA GLU A 569 34.71 24.21 15.37
C GLU A 569 35.24 25.64 15.14
N ASN A 570 34.39 26.52 14.54
CA ASN A 570 34.83 27.86 14.16
C ASN A 570 34.75 28.91 15.30
N HIS A 571 33.83 28.69 16.26
CA HIS A 571 33.53 29.68 17.30
C HIS A 571 33.69 29.16 18.71
N GLY A 572 33.88 27.85 18.92
CA GLY A 572 33.98 27.23 20.26
C GLY A 572 32.67 27.27 21.06
N ILE A 573 31.55 27.49 20.39
CA ILE A 573 30.23 27.63 21.00
C ILE A 573 29.49 26.30 20.88
N ASP A 574 29.01 25.76 22.03
CA ASP A 574 28.04 24.69 22.05
C ASP A 574 26.64 25.29 21.83
N VAL A 575 25.98 24.87 20.77
CA VAL A 575 24.65 25.37 20.42
C VAL A 575 23.61 24.67 21.32
N GLU A 576 22.91 25.48 22.12
CA GLU A 576 21.74 25.02 22.87
C GLU A 576 20.46 25.43 22.11
N PHE A 577 19.49 24.50 22.03
CA PHE A 577 18.19 24.83 21.46
C PHE A 577 17.29 25.54 22.44
N ASP A 578 16.65 26.62 22.00
CA ASP A 578 15.62 27.30 22.77
C ASP A 578 14.37 26.41 22.88
N HIS A 579 14.08 25.97 24.10
CA HIS A 579 12.91 25.12 24.38
C HIS A 579 11.62 25.94 24.53
N ASP A 580 11.70 27.26 24.72
CA ASP A 580 10.52 28.13 24.81
C ASP A 580 9.87 28.38 23.44
N MET A 581 10.66 28.28 22.36
CA MET A 581 10.21 28.52 21.01
C MET A 581 9.41 29.79 20.82
N SER A 582 9.82 30.86 21.52
CA SER A 582 9.10 32.13 21.64
C SER A 582 9.77 33.31 20.91
N ASP A 583 10.96 33.10 20.28
CA ASP A 583 11.70 34.20 19.65
C ASP A 583 10.93 34.75 18.40
N PRO A 584 10.46 36.03 18.47
CA PRO A 584 9.70 36.63 17.38
C PRO A 584 10.54 36.81 16.10
N LYS A 585 11.86 36.84 16.18
CA LYS A 585 12.75 36.95 15.01
C LYS A 585 12.70 35.65 14.19
N VAL A 586 12.52 34.52 14.85
CA VAL A 586 12.37 33.22 14.20
C VAL A 586 11.06 33.20 13.43
N TYR A 587 9.92 33.59 14.01
CA TYR A 587 8.62 33.61 13.33
C TYR A 587 8.58 34.57 12.14
N LYS A 588 9.36 35.64 12.19
CA LYS A 588 9.48 36.60 11.10
C LYS A 588 9.96 35.95 9.79
N LEU A 589 10.73 34.85 9.86
CA LEU A 589 11.15 34.12 8.65
C LEU A 589 9.94 33.62 7.84
N TRP A 590 8.93 33.07 8.52
CA TRP A 590 7.69 32.63 7.86
C TRP A 590 6.82 33.80 7.42
N GLN A 591 6.71 34.85 8.22
CA GLN A 591 5.94 36.05 7.88
C GLN A 591 6.50 36.76 6.66
N ASP A 592 7.82 36.80 6.51
CA ASP A 592 8.52 37.40 5.35
C ASP A 592 8.61 36.41 4.16
N GLY A 593 8.31 35.11 4.38
CA GLY A 593 8.42 34.04 3.39
C GLY A 593 9.84 33.57 3.10
N ASN A 594 10.75 33.75 4.04
CA ASN A 594 12.13 33.27 3.98
C ASN A 594 12.19 31.81 4.47
N THR A 595 11.48 30.91 3.78
CA THR A 595 11.26 29.52 4.20
C THR A 595 12.10 28.51 3.42
N SER A 596 13.09 28.95 2.66
CA SER A 596 14.03 28.08 1.95
C SER A 596 14.84 27.24 2.94
N GLY A 597 14.91 25.93 2.75
CA GLY A 597 15.61 25.00 3.65
C GLY A 597 14.86 24.68 4.95
N ILE A 598 13.69 25.27 5.21
CA ILE A 598 12.86 24.94 6.36
C ILE A 598 11.93 23.77 5.98
N PHE A 599 12.13 22.62 6.60
CA PHE A 599 11.41 21.38 6.29
C PHE A 599 9.89 21.59 6.24
N GLN A 600 9.25 21.11 5.17
CA GLN A 600 7.82 21.22 4.87
C GLN A 600 7.29 22.63 4.55
N PHE A 601 8.09 23.70 4.67
CA PHE A 601 7.67 25.08 4.39
C PHE A 601 8.20 25.64 3.07
N GLU A 602 8.92 24.85 2.26
CA GLU A 602 9.68 25.32 1.10
C GLU A 602 8.84 25.55 -0.16
N SER A 603 7.64 24.92 -0.26
CA SER A 603 6.82 25.09 -1.46
C SER A 603 6.25 26.50 -1.57
N GLN A 604 6.17 27.03 -2.78
CA GLN A 604 5.64 28.37 -3.04
C GLN A 604 4.24 28.59 -2.44
N GLY A 605 3.38 27.56 -2.52
CA GLY A 605 2.02 27.60 -1.94
C GLY A 605 2.05 27.71 -0.42
N MET A 606 2.89 26.91 0.25
CA MET A 606 3.07 26.97 1.72
C MET A 606 3.68 28.32 2.14
N THR A 607 4.70 28.82 1.42
CA THR A 607 5.29 30.12 1.68
C THR A 607 4.26 31.25 1.59
N ASN A 608 3.42 31.24 0.57
CA ASN A 608 2.36 32.26 0.42
C ASN A 608 1.34 32.16 1.55
N PHE A 609 0.95 30.94 1.93
CA PHE A 609 0.04 30.70 3.05
C PHE A 609 0.63 31.22 4.37
N MET A 610 1.91 30.98 4.64
CA MET A 610 2.58 31.51 5.86
C MET A 610 2.61 33.04 5.91
N LYS A 611 2.83 33.71 4.77
CA LYS A 611 2.75 35.17 4.67
C LYS A 611 1.35 35.71 5.02
N GLU A 612 0.29 35.01 4.65
CA GLU A 612 -1.09 35.37 4.97
C GLU A 612 -1.43 35.05 6.41
N LEU A 613 -1.01 33.90 6.91
CA LEU A 613 -1.25 33.43 8.29
C LEU A 613 -0.53 34.31 9.33
N LYS A 614 0.67 34.78 9.01
CA LYS A 614 1.55 35.56 9.90
C LYS A 614 1.75 34.87 11.25
N PRO A 615 2.35 33.67 11.27
CA PRO A 615 2.54 32.92 12.50
C PRO A 615 3.37 33.71 13.50
N ASP A 616 3.02 33.64 14.79
CA ASP A 616 3.71 34.28 15.91
C ASP A 616 3.93 33.33 17.11
N CYS A 617 3.48 32.09 16.97
CA CYS A 617 3.69 31.01 17.94
C CYS A 617 3.87 29.66 17.22
N LEU A 618 4.32 28.65 17.96
CA LEU A 618 4.54 27.30 17.43
C LEU A 618 3.22 26.65 16.97
N GLU A 619 2.14 26.89 17.69
CA GLU A 619 0.81 26.36 17.38
C GLU A 619 0.33 26.77 15.99
N ASP A 620 0.65 27.97 15.54
CA ASP A 620 0.34 28.44 14.18
C ASP A 620 1.10 27.64 13.11
N LEU A 621 2.37 27.33 13.38
CA LEU A 621 3.18 26.51 12.46
C LEU A 621 2.65 25.06 12.39
N ILE A 622 2.28 24.50 13.56
CA ILE A 622 1.66 23.16 13.64
C ILE A 622 0.33 23.14 12.86
N ALA A 623 -0.52 24.15 13.08
CA ALA A 623 -1.77 24.30 12.36
C ALA A 623 -1.53 24.53 10.87
N GLY A 624 -0.54 25.32 10.49
CA GLY A 624 -0.17 25.60 9.12
C GLY A 624 0.17 24.33 8.34
N VAL A 625 1.05 23.49 8.87
CA VAL A 625 1.40 22.19 8.26
C VAL A 625 0.19 21.25 8.17
N SER A 626 -0.70 21.31 9.14
CA SER A 626 -1.89 20.47 9.19
C SER A 626 -2.99 20.93 8.23
N LEU A 627 -3.18 22.24 8.07
CA LEU A 627 -4.17 22.84 7.17
C LEU A 627 -3.77 22.73 5.69
N TYR A 628 -2.47 22.84 5.38
CA TYR A 628 -1.98 22.78 4.00
C TYR A 628 -1.89 21.34 3.49
N ARG A 629 -3.02 20.63 3.52
CA ARG A 629 -3.20 19.26 3.03
C ARG A 629 -4.52 19.14 2.29
N PRO A 630 -4.63 18.25 1.29
CA PRO A 630 -5.92 17.93 0.66
C PRO A 630 -6.95 17.53 1.72
N GLY A 631 -8.06 18.25 1.80
CA GLY A 631 -9.13 18.08 2.78
C GLY A 631 -9.26 19.30 3.70
N PRO A 632 -8.37 19.54 4.66
CA PRO A 632 -8.50 20.72 5.55
C PRO A 632 -8.12 22.05 4.90
N MET A 633 -7.52 22.05 3.71
CA MET A 633 -7.09 23.27 3.00
C MET A 633 -8.22 24.30 2.81
N ASP A 634 -9.46 23.85 2.63
CA ASP A 634 -10.63 24.72 2.51
C ASP A 634 -10.94 25.49 3.79
N GLN A 635 -10.39 25.08 4.95
CA GLN A 635 -10.54 25.78 6.23
C GLN A 635 -9.53 26.93 6.43
N ILE A 636 -8.51 27.06 5.58
CA ILE A 636 -7.46 28.09 5.69
C ILE A 636 -8.05 29.50 5.82
N PRO A 637 -9.00 29.96 4.96
CA PRO A 637 -9.55 31.30 5.10
C PRO A 637 -10.31 31.51 6.43
N ARG A 638 -10.99 30.47 6.95
CA ARG A 638 -11.68 30.52 8.23
C ARG A 638 -10.69 30.62 9.38
N TYR A 639 -9.65 29.80 9.35
CA TYR A 639 -8.58 29.81 10.36
C TYR A 639 -7.90 31.18 10.45
N ILE A 640 -7.50 31.77 9.31
CA ILE A 640 -6.88 33.10 9.25
C ILE A 640 -7.81 34.20 9.83
N ARG A 641 -9.10 34.17 9.43
CA ARG A 641 -10.07 35.14 10.01
C ARG A 641 -10.24 34.99 11.52
N GLY A 642 -10.30 33.75 12.01
CA GLY A 642 -10.40 33.47 13.44
C GLY A 642 -9.17 33.92 14.21
N LYS A 643 -7.96 33.70 13.68
CA LYS A 643 -6.72 34.24 14.28
C LYS A 643 -6.71 35.76 14.33
N GLN A 644 -7.15 36.44 13.27
CA GLN A 644 -7.17 37.90 13.19
C GLN A 644 -8.24 38.54 14.10
N ASN A 645 -9.32 37.81 14.45
CA ASN A 645 -10.42 38.29 15.26
C ASN A 645 -10.71 37.32 16.43
N PRO A 646 -9.77 37.11 17.35
CA PRO A 646 -9.97 36.24 18.49
C PRO A 646 -11.15 36.73 19.35
N GLY A 647 -12.12 35.87 19.66
CA GLY A 647 -13.34 36.21 20.41
C GLY A 647 -14.63 36.33 19.57
N HIS A 648 -14.51 36.22 18.23
CA HIS A 648 -15.66 36.13 17.31
C HIS A 648 -15.67 34.79 16.57
N ASN A 649 -15.14 33.74 17.21
CA ASN A 649 -15.09 32.42 16.61
C ASN A 649 -16.47 31.73 16.70
N GLU A 650 -16.96 31.23 15.57
CA GLU A 650 -18.23 30.53 15.51
C GLU A 650 -18.01 29.04 15.77
N TYR A 651 -18.73 28.51 16.76
CA TYR A 651 -18.77 27.05 17.03
C TYR A 651 -20.14 26.50 16.64
N THR A 652 -20.16 25.39 15.95
CA THR A 652 -21.41 24.72 15.54
C THR A 652 -22.25 24.29 16.76
N HIS A 653 -21.62 24.00 17.89
CA HIS A 653 -22.24 23.72 19.16
C HIS A 653 -21.35 24.24 20.30
N PRO A 654 -21.88 24.77 21.41
CA PRO A 654 -21.07 25.28 22.53
C PRO A 654 -20.10 24.25 23.10
N SER A 655 -20.47 22.99 23.15
CA SER A 655 -19.60 21.90 23.62
C SER A 655 -18.35 21.69 22.76
N LEU A 656 -18.27 22.30 21.55
CA LEU A 656 -17.09 22.21 20.67
C LEU A 656 -16.06 23.29 21.01
N GLU A 657 -16.43 24.34 21.72
CA GLU A 657 -15.52 25.42 22.09
C GLU A 657 -14.28 24.92 22.85
N PRO A 658 -14.38 24.08 23.90
CA PRO A 658 -13.20 23.58 24.59
C PRO A 658 -12.24 22.79 23.72
N ILE A 659 -12.74 22.17 22.63
CA ILE A 659 -11.96 21.32 21.71
C ILE A 659 -11.38 22.16 20.56
N LEU A 660 -12.14 23.10 20.02
CA LEU A 660 -11.81 23.82 18.80
C LEU A 660 -11.32 25.27 19.02
N ASN A 661 -11.28 25.76 20.25
CA ASN A 661 -10.80 27.12 20.54
C ASN A 661 -9.35 27.34 20.10
N VAL A 662 -8.49 26.33 20.29
CA VAL A 662 -7.07 26.34 19.89
C VAL A 662 -6.86 26.42 18.36
N THR A 663 -7.92 26.18 17.60
CA THR A 663 -7.91 26.22 16.12
C THR A 663 -9.01 27.14 15.57
N TYR A 664 -9.41 28.10 16.37
CA TYR A 664 -10.39 29.15 16.00
C TYR A 664 -11.71 28.60 15.43
N GLY A 665 -12.22 27.51 16.02
CA GLY A 665 -13.45 26.86 15.58
C GLY A 665 -13.30 25.94 14.34
N CYS A 666 -12.08 25.76 13.84
CA CYS A 666 -11.78 24.85 12.74
C CYS A 666 -11.41 23.45 13.26
N MET A 667 -11.94 22.41 12.64
CA MET A 667 -11.50 21.03 12.89
C MET A 667 -10.27 20.75 12.04
N VAL A 668 -9.09 20.72 12.67
CA VAL A 668 -7.78 20.61 12.01
C VAL A 668 -7.11 19.30 12.34
N TYR A 669 -7.11 18.89 13.62
CA TYR A 669 -6.36 17.77 14.13
C TYR A 669 -7.19 16.50 14.23
N GLN A 670 -6.55 15.35 14.07
CA GLN A 670 -7.19 14.05 14.22
C GLN A 670 -7.66 13.82 15.67
N GLU A 671 -6.92 14.32 16.64
CA GLU A 671 -7.27 14.32 18.06
C GLU A 671 -8.60 15.05 18.30
N GLN A 672 -8.83 16.17 17.64
CA GLN A 672 -10.09 16.91 17.74
C GLN A 672 -11.28 16.08 17.25
N VAL A 673 -11.12 15.32 16.17
CA VAL A 673 -12.16 14.39 15.70
C VAL A 673 -12.49 13.35 16.76
N MET A 674 -11.47 12.75 17.39
CA MET A 674 -11.67 11.75 18.44
C MET A 674 -12.29 12.35 19.70
N GLN A 675 -11.87 13.54 20.12
CA GLN A 675 -12.43 14.26 21.25
C GLN A 675 -13.89 14.63 21.01
N ILE A 676 -14.23 15.12 19.82
CA ILE A 676 -15.61 15.45 19.44
C ILE A 676 -16.52 14.22 19.57
N VAL A 677 -16.10 13.08 19.01
CA VAL A 677 -16.88 11.83 19.04
C VAL A 677 -17.04 11.32 20.47
N ARG A 678 -16.00 11.44 21.31
CA ARG A 678 -16.03 11.08 22.72
C ARG A 678 -16.96 12.01 23.51
N ASP A 679 -16.74 13.31 23.41
CA ASP A 679 -17.37 14.29 24.32
C ASP A 679 -18.85 14.57 23.97
N LEU A 680 -19.21 14.51 22.68
CA LEU A 680 -20.60 14.70 22.27
C LEU A 680 -21.43 13.41 22.36
N ALA A 681 -20.89 12.26 21.99
CA ALA A 681 -21.66 11.03 21.88
C ALA A 681 -21.25 9.94 22.89
N GLY A 682 -20.24 10.18 23.73
CA GLY A 682 -19.82 9.27 24.77
C GLY A 682 -19.08 8.01 24.27
N TYR A 683 -18.37 8.12 23.14
CA TYR A 683 -17.55 7.02 22.63
C TYR A 683 -16.32 6.81 23.52
N SER A 684 -15.82 5.57 23.59
CA SER A 684 -14.47 5.33 24.06
C SER A 684 -13.45 5.94 23.10
N LEU A 685 -12.26 6.30 23.56
CA LEU A 685 -11.18 6.78 22.68
C LEU A 685 -10.76 5.74 21.66
N GLY A 686 -10.81 4.43 22.02
CA GLY A 686 -10.55 3.34 21.12
C GLY A 686 -11.51 3.32 19.93
N ARG A 687 -12.82 3.39 20.19
CA ARG A 687 -13.84 3.44 19.14
C ARG A 687 -13.77 4.74 18.34
N ALA A 688 -13.48 5.88 18.98
CA ALA A 688 -13.31 7.16 18.30
C ALA A 688 -12.15 7.11 17.27
N ASP A 689 -11.06 6.38 17.52
CA ASP A 689 -10.00 6.13 16.54
C ASP A 689 -10.51 5.32 15.32
N LEU A 690 -11.38 4.33 15.53
CA LEU A 690 -11.99 3.58 14.42
C LEU A 690 -12.84 4.48 13.52
N VAL A 691 -13.64 5.36 14.11
CA VAL A 691 -14.45 6.37 13.36
C VAL A 691 -13.53 7.30 12.55
N ARG A 692 -12.52 7.87 13.19
CA ARG A 692 -11.53 8.74 12.54
C ARG A 692 -10.84 8.05 11.34
N ARG A 693 -10.45 6.77 11.48
CA ARG A 693 -9.84 5.98 10.40
C ARG A 693 -10.83 5.71 9.25
N ALA A 694 -12.09 5.41 9.58
CA ALA A 694 -13.14 5.22 8.57
C ALA A 694 -13.34 6.50 7.75
N MET A 695 -13.32 7.68 8.41
CA MET A 695 -13.35 8.99 7.73
C MET A 695 -12.13 9.16 6.80
N GLY A 696 -10.93 8.93 7.29
CA GLY A 696 -9.69 9.09 6.51
C GLY A 696 -9.60 8.13 5.31
N LYS A 697 -10.10 6.90 5.45
CA LYS A 697 -10.14 5.89 4.38
C LYS A 697 -11.40 5.99 3.50
N LYS A 698 -12.26 6.98 3.72
CA LYS A 698 -13.52 7.21 2.99
C LYS A 698 -14.44 5.98 2.91
N LYS A 699 -14.52 5.20 4.00
CA LYS A 699 -15.39 4.01 4.10
C LYS A 699 -16.83 4.45 4.39
N LEU A 700 -17.58 4.75 3.35
CA LEU A 700 -18.94 5.31 3.44
C LEU A 700 -19.94 4.41 4.16
N ASP A 701 -19.85 3.09 3.96
CA ASP A 701 -20.67 2.07 4.62
C ASP A 701 -20.48 2.04 6.14
N VAL A 702 -19.22 2.13 6.60
CA VAL A 702 -18.89 2.21 8.02
C VAL A 702 -19.37 3.53 8.60
N MET A 703 -19.13 4.64 7.90
CA MET A 703 -19.54 5.97 8.33
C MET A 703 -21.05 6.11 8.45
N ALA A 704 -21.83 5.48 7.56
CA ALA A 704 -23.29 5.47 7.65
C ALA A 704 -23.79 4.76 8.93
N LYS A 705 -23.18 3.63 9.29
CA LYS A 705 -23.50 2.90 10.52
C LYS A 705 -23.12 3.70 11.77
N GLU A 706 -21.90 4.23 11.80
CA GLU A 706 -21.42 5.02 12.94
C GLU A 706 -22.19 6.33 13.12
N ARG A 707 -22.75 6.89 12.05
CA ARG A 707 -23.65 8.05 12.14
C ARG A 707 -24.89 7.77 13.00
N GLU A 708 -25.54 6.64 12.79
CA GLU A 708 -26.72 6.25 13.58
C GLU A 708 -26.34 6.07 15.06
N VAL A 709 -25.20 5.41 15.32
CA VAL A 709 -24.69 5.21 16.68
C VAL A 709 -24.31 6.56 17.33
N PHE A 710 -23.70 7.48 16.58
CA PHE A 710 -23.32 8.80 17.06
C PHE A 710 -24.54 9.61 17.51
N ILE A 711 -25.65 9.50 16.77
CA ILE A 711 -26.89 10.26 17.08
C ILE A 711 -27.70 9.57 18.17
N HIS A 712 -28.02 8.30 18.01
CA HIS A 712 -29.02 7.59 18.81
C HIS A 712 -28.40 6.74 19.93
N GLY A 713 -27.09 6.52 19.89
CA GLY A 713 -26.41 5.61 20.79
C GLY A 713 -26.50 4.14 20.36
N GLN A 714 -25.90 3.28 21.17
CA GLN A 714 -25.90 1.85 20.99
C GLN A 714 -26.07 1.14 22.35
N VAL A 715 -26.88 0.08 22.36
CA VAL A 715 -26.99 -0.84 23.48
C VAL A 715 -26.51 -2.22 23.05
N ASP A 716 -25.98 -3.01 23.99
CA ASP A 716 -25.66 -4.42 23.78
C ASP A 716 -26.91 -5.31 23.81
N GLU A 717 -26.71 -6.65 23.64
CA GLU A 717 -27.79 -7.65 23.65
C GLU A 717 -28.51 -7.72 25.01
N ASP A 718 -27.84 -7.32 26.09
CA ASP A 718 -28.39 -7.30 27.46
C ASP A 718 -29.06 -5.95 27.81
N GLY A 719 -29.09 -4.98 26.87
CA GLY A 719 -29.71 -3.68 27.03
C GLY A 719 -28.82 -2.64 27.74
N ASN A 720 -27.54 -2.94 28.00
CA ASN A 720 -26.62 -1.97 28.58
C ASN A 720 -26.18 -0.95 27.52
N VAL A 721 -26.01 0.28 27.95
CA VAL A 721 -25.58 1.37 27.05
C VAL A 721 -24.10 1.23 26.75
N VAL A 722 -23.76 0.89 25.51
CA VAL A 722 -22.37 0.84 25.00
C VAL A 722 -21.90 2.22 24.54
N VAL A 723 -22.78 2.94 23.83
CA VAL A 723 -22.54 4.34 23.42
C VAL A 723 -23.79 5.14 23.74
N PRO A 724 -23.70 6.21 24.55
CA PRO A 724 -24.84 7.05 24.89
C PRO A 724 -25.52 7.71 23.69
N GLY A 725 -24.74 8.17 22.71
CA GLY A 725 -25.21 9.00 21.59
C GLY A 725 -25.48 10.46 21.99
N CYS A 726 -25.54 11.34 20.99
CA CYS A 726 -25.73 12.77 21.22
C CYS A 726 -27.05 13.10 21.91
N VAL A 727 -28.12 12.37 21.61
CA VAL A 727 -29.46 12.56 22.16
C VAL A 727 -29.48 12.40 23.68
N ARG A 728 -28.83 11.41 24.23
CA ARG A 728 -28.72 11.17 25.67
C ARG A 728 -27.81 12.16 26.40
N ASN A 729 -26.92 12.82 25.64
CA ASN A 729 -26.05 13.88 26.18
C ASN A 729 -26.68 15.29 26.15
N GLY A 730 -28.02 15.39 25.93
CA GLY A 730 -28.77 16.63 26.04
C GLY A 730 -28.86 17.48 24.76
N ILE A 731 -28.42 16.95 23.62
CA ILE A 731 -28.64 17.58 22.31
C ILE A 731 -30.05 17.23 21.85
N ASP A 732 -30.93 18.24 21.79
CA ASP A 732 -32.35 18.02 21.48
C ASP A 732 -32.57 17.62 20.01
N GLU A 733 -32.68 16.31 19.80
CA GLU A 733 -32.93 15.70 18.51
C GLU A 733 -34.24 16.18 17.86
N LYS A 734 -35.31 16.35 18.66
CA LYS A 734 -36.62 16.71 18.11
C LYS A 734 -36.62 18.11 17.50
N ILE A 735 -35.91 19.04 18.09
CA ILE A 735 -35.78 20.40 17.54
C ILE A 735 -34.96 20.34 16.25
N PHE A 736 -33.82 19.64 16.24
CA PHE A 736 -32.96 19.53 15.07
C PHE A 736 -33.64 18.82 13.88
N TRP A 737 -34.26 17.65 14.11
CA TRP A 737 -34.95 16.91 13.04
C TRP A 737 -36.26 17.56 12.59
N LYS A 738 -36.94 18.24 13.50
CA LYS A 738 -38.16 18.99 13.15
C LYS A 738 -37.85 20.14 12.20
N GLU A 739 -36.75 20.82 12.40
CA GLU A 739 -36.33 21.90 11.50
C GLU A 739 -35.80 21.35 10.15
N ILE A 740 -35.04 20.26 10.14
CA ILE A 740 -34.62 19.57 8.89
C ILE A 740 -35.84 19.05 8.11
N GLY A 741 -36.82 18.46 8.80
CA GLY A 741 -38.05 17.96 8.16
C GLY A 741 -38.93 19.08 7.58
N LYS A 742 -39.03 20.25 8.26
CA LYS A 742 -39.74 21.41 7.74
C LYS A 742 -39.14 21.96 6.44
N CYS A 743 -37.85 21.76 6.21
CA CYS A 743 -37.13 22.27 5.06
C CYS A 743 -36.95 21.23 3.95
N GLU A 744 -37.55 20.03 4.08
CA GLU A 744 -37.46 18.91 3.12
C GLU A 744 -36.00 18.52 2.79
N LEU A 745 -35.08 18.63 3.76
CA LEU A 745 -33.65 18.43 3.58
C LEU A 745 -33.18 17.00 3.94
N SER A 746 -34.10 16.11 4.29
CA SER A 746 -33.78 14.77 4.81
C SER A 746 -32.84 13.96 3.91
N HIS A 747 -32.92 14.11 2.59
CA HIS A 747 -32.03 13.43 1.64
C HIS A 747 -30.66 14.10 1.45
N LEU A 748 -30.53 15.40 1.72
CA LEU A 748 -29.26 16.12 1.67
C LEU A 748 -28.39 15.81 2.91
N VAL A 749 -29.00 15.46 4.02
CA VAL A 749 -28.32 15.12 5.28
C VAL A 749 -27.48 13.85 5.18
N TYR A 750 -27.75 12.99 4.20
CA TYR A 750 -26.91 11.81 3.92
C TYR A 750 -25.52 12.14 3.32
N ASN A 751 -25.32 13.38 2.87
CA ASN A 751 -24.00 13.83 2.40
C ASN A 751 -23.34 14.68 3.49
N PRO A 752 -22.19 14.28 4.07
CA PRO A 752 -21.53 15.00 5.16
C PRO A 752 -21.22 16.48 4.85
N PHE A 753 -20.90 16.79 3.59
CA PHE A 753 -20.65 18.16 3.15
C PHE A 753 -21.92 19.05 3.26
N PHE A 754 -23.04 18.57 2.78
CA PHE A 754 -24.31 19.30 2.88
C PHE A 754 -24.81 19.37 4.31
N LEU A 755 -24.62 18.32 5.11
CA LEU A 755 -24.97 18.33 6.53
C LEU A 755 -24.23 19.44 7.29
N ILE A 756 -22.92 19.54 7.10
CA ILE A 756 -22.10 20.59 7.73
C ILE A 756 -22.60 21.98 7.30
N LYS A 757 -22.89 22.18 6.01
CA LYS A 757 -23.40 23.46 5.48
C LYS A 757 -24.78 23.80 6.00
N ILE A 758 -25.66 22.83 6.14
CA ILE A 758 -27.01 23.01 6.73
C ILE A 758 -26.90 23.40 8.21
N ILE A 759 -26.01 22.76 8.96
CA ILE A 759 -25.74 23.06 10.36
C ILE A 759 -25.13 24.47 10.51
N GLU A 760 -24.20 24.86 9.65
CA GLU A 760 -23.67 26.24 9.63
C GLU A 760 -24.72 27.30 9.41
N ILE A 761 -25.70 27.08 8.52
CA ILE A 761 -26.79 28.01 8.23
C ILE A 761 -27.79 28.03 9.40
N TYR A 762 -28.13 26.88 9.97
CA TYR A 762 -29.04 26.79 11.13
C TYR A 762 -28.53 27.58 12.33
N ASN A 763 -27.22 27.44 12.63
CA ASN A 763 -26.61 28.13 13.79
C ASN A 763 -26.44 29.65 13.59
N SER A 764 -26.30 30.11 12.34
CA SER A 764 -26.20 31.54 12.06
C SER A 764 -27.56 32.28 12.12
N GLU A 765 -28.68 31.57 11.84
CA GLU A 765 -30.01 32.20 11.71
C GLU A 765 -31.03 31.70 12.72
N ASN A 766 -30.71 30.70 13.56
CA ASN A 766 -31.61 30.00 14.49
C ASN A 766 -32.90 29.47 13.82
N LYS A 767 -32.88 29.33 12.50
CA LYS A 767 -34.00 28.88 11.69
C LYS A 767 -33.48 28.41 10.34
N LEU A 768 -33.87 27.22 9.88
CA LEU A 768 -33.54 26.77 8.56
C LEU A 768 -34.45 27.46 7.52
N PRO A 769 -33.87 28.21 6.57
CA PRO A 769 -34.59 28.71 5.43
C PRO A 769 -35.07 27.54 4.54
N ASN A 770 -36.00 27.81 3.63
CA ASN A 770 -36.41 26.78 2.68
C ASN A 770 -35.23 26.27 1.80
N LYS A 771 -35.42 25.13 1.17
CA LYS A 771 -34.42 24.43 0.36
C LYS A 771 -33.75 25.33 -0.67
N THR A 772 -34.52 26.20 -1.34
CA THR A 772 -34.02 27.15 -2.34
C THR A 772 -33.04 28.15 -1.74
N MET A 773 -33.31 28.72 -0.57
CA MET A 773 -32.42 29.69 0.10
C MET A 773 -31.14 29.04 0.60
N ILE A 774 -31.13 27.75 0.93
CA ILE A 774 -29.93 27.01 1.33
C ILE A 774 -29.02 26.82 0.11
N PHE A 775 -29.59 26.44 -1.02
CA PHE A 775 -28.81 26.32 -2.27
C PHE A 775 -28.29 27.68 -2.71
N ASP A 776 -29.09 28.75 -2.64
CA ASP A 776 -28.64 30.11 -2.95
C ASP A 776 -27.49 30.57 -2.05
N ASN A 777 -27.54 30.27 -0.75
CA ASN A 777 -26.44 30.60 0.17
C ASN A 777 -25.15 29.80 -0.11
N ILE A 778 -25.26 28.50 -0.44
CA ILE A 778 -24.12 27.66 -0.81
C ILE A 778 -23.50 28.15 -2.12
N ILE A 779 -24.33 28.47 -3.11
CA ILE A 779 -23.89 28.97 -4.43
C ILE A 779 -23.26 30.35 -4.27
N ASN A 780 -23.87 31.26 -3.53
CA ASN A 780 -23.35 32.61 -3.32
C ASN A 780 -21.99 32.59 -2.63
N ARG A 781 -21.82 31.76 -1.59
CA ARG A 781 -20.52 31.63 -0.90
C ARG A 781 -19.45 30.97 -1.78
N SER A 782 -19.81 30.01 -2.63
CA SER A 782 -18.88 29.40 -3.58
C SER A 782 -18.44 30.37 -4.68
N LEU A 783 -19.36 31.22 -5.13
CA LEU A 783 -19.07 32.28 -6.13
C LEU A 783 -18.23 33.42 -5.52
N GLU A 784 -18.38 33.76 -4.24
CA GLU A 784 -17.52 34.74 -3.56
C GLU A 784 -16.03 34.32 -3.52
N VAL A 785 -15.75 33.05 -3.42
CA VAL A 785 -14.36 32.52 -3.46
C VAL A 785 -13.73 32.72 -4.84
N ASP A 786 -14.50 32.73 -5.92
CA ASP A 786 -14.01 32.85 -7.30
C ASP A 786 -14.02 34.28 -7.86
N LYS A 787 -14.55 35.25 -7.14
CA LYS A 787 -14.60 36.67 -7.55
C LYS A 787 -13.25 37.26 -7.99
N ASN A 788 -12.18 36.82 -7.39
CA ASN A 788 -10.82 37.31 -7.69
C ASN A 788 -10.26 36.86 -9.06
N LYS A 789 -10.98 36.03 -9.80
CA LYS A 789 -10.56 35.51 -11.11
C LYS A 789 -11.06 36.37 -12.30
N PHE A 790 -12.00 37.27 -12.07
CA PHE A 790 -12.62 38.06 -13.13
C PHE A 790 -12.05 39.50 -13.19
N LYS A 791 -11.79 39.99 -14.40
CA LYS A 791 -11.13 41.29 -14.62
C LYS A 791 -12.05 42.50 -14.66
N ASN A 792 -13.36 42.33 -14.85
CA ASN A 792 -14.38 43.38 -14.93
C ASN A 792 -15.63 43.08 -14.13
N ALA A 793 -16.17 44.09 -13.43
CA ALA A 793 -17.36 43.94 -12.57
C ALA A 793 -18.64 43.55 -13.34
N ASN A 794 -18.81 44.06 -14.56
CA ASN A 794 -20.00 43.76 -15.37
C ASN A 794 -20.04 42.30 -15.88
N ASP A 795 -18.88 41.74 -16.23
CA ASP A 795 -18.77 40.34 -16.63
C ASP A 795 -19.07 39.38 -15.48
N LEU A 796 -18.78 39.82 -14.24
CA LEU A 796 -19.00 39.05 -13.03
C LEU A 796 -20.50 38.93 -12.69
N ASP A 797 -21.23 40.05 -12.75
CA ASP A 797 -22.66 40.10 -12.40
C ASP A 797 -23.52 39.27 -13.39
N ASP A 798 -23.22 39.33 -14.68
CA ASP A 798 -23.89 38.51 -15.69
C ASP A 798 -23.52 37.05 -15.56
N PHE A 799 -22.26 36.73 -15.27
CA PHE A 799 -21.78 35.37 -15.03
C PHE A 799 -22.45 34.76 -13.77
N GLU A 800 -22.45 35.49 -12.64
CA GLU A 800 -23.06 35.04 -11.40
C GLU A 800 -24.54 34.74 -11.58
N LYS A 801 -25.28 35.62 -12.28
CA LYS A 801 -26.71 35.48 -12.56
C LYS A 801 -26.98 34.25 -13.43
N ASN A 802 -26.17 34.04 -14.45
CA ASN A 802 -26.31 32.91 -15.37
C ASN A 802 -25.96 31.57 -14.71
N VAL A 803 -24.88 31.53 -13.92
CA VAL A 803 -24.46 30.33 -13.16
C VAL A 803 -25.50 29.96 -12.11
N LYS A 804 -26.04 30.96 -11.35
CA LYS A 804 -27.12 30.72 -10.37
C LYS A 804 -28.37 30.18 -11.04
N HIS A 805 -28.75 30.71 -12.19
CA HIS A 805 -29.94 30.25 -12.91
C HIS A 805 -29.72 28.80 -13.42
N LEU A 806 -28.58 28.49 -13.99
CA LEU A 806 -28.26 27.14 -14.47
C LEU A 806 -28.20 26.13 -13.32
N LEU A 807 -27.51 26.46 -12.23
CA LEU A 807 -27.42 25.59 -11.06
C LEU A 807 -28.79 25.36 -10.41
N GLY A 808 -29.65 26.40 -10.40
CA GLY A 808 -31.04 26.29 -9.96
C GLY A 808 -31.83 25.31 -10.82
N ILE A 809 -31.72 25.37 -12.14
CA ILE A 809 -32.37 24.41 -13.07
C ILE A 809 -31.85 23.00 -12.86
N VAL A 810 -30.52 22.83 -12.73
CA VAL A 810 -29.88 21.52 -12.47
C VAL A 810 -30.40 20.94 -11.15
N ALA A 811 -30.42 21.73 -10.08
CA ALA A 811 -30.90 21.29 -8.77
C ALA A 811 -32.37 20.87 -8.79
N ILE A 812 -33.24 21.66 -9.45
CA ILE A 812 -34.68 21.35 -9.60
C ILE A 812 -34.84 20.06 -10.43
N THR A 813 -34.04 19.86 -11.47
CA THR A 813 -34.15 18.67 -12.31
C THR A 813 -33.68 17.43 -11.56
N MET A 814 -32.60 17.51 -10.79
CA MET A 814 -32.11 16.41 -9.94
C MET A 814 -33.17 16.04 -8.88
N GLU A 815 -33.84 17.04 -8.29
CA GLU A 815 -34.91 16.83 -7.34
C GLU A 815 -36.11 16.16 -7.99
N PHE A 816 -36.55 16.64 -9.16
CA PHE A 816 -37.68 16.07 -9.89
C PHE A 816 -37.43 14.62 -10.31
N LEU A 817 -36.15 14.25 -10.57
CA LEU A 817 -35.74 12.89 -10.93
C LEU A 817 -35.44 12.02 -9.71
N GLU A 818 -35.54 12.56 -8.49
CA GLU A 818 -35.17 11.89 -7.22
C GLU A 818 -33.73 11.26 -7.28
N ARG A 819 -32.80 11.91 -7.97
CA ARG A 819 -31.43 11.46 -8.17
C ARG A 819 -30.41 12.50 -7.72
N ASN A 820 -29.27 12.02 -7.25
CA ASN A 820 -28.13 12.87 -6.84
C ASN A 820 -27.17 13.19 -7.99
N TYR A 821 -27.51 12.83 -9.22
CA TYR A 821 -26.70 13.08 -10.42
C TYR A 821 -27.59 13.19 -11.66
N LEU A 822 -27.10 13.90 -12.66
CA LEU A 822 -27.66 13.92 -14.02
C LEU A 822 -26.71 13.15 -14.94
N THR A 823 -27.26 12.46 -15.92
CA THR A 823 -26.46 11.91 -17.02
C THR A 823 -25.95 13.05 -17.92
N GLU A 824 -24.89 12.81 -18.67
CA GLU A 824 -24.33 13.81 -19.59
C GLU A 824 -25.34 14.26 -20.67
N GLU A 825 -26.21 13.36 -21.10
CA GLU A 825 -27.26 13.66 -22.07
C GLU A 825 -28.34 14.56 -21.46
N GLU A 826 -28.79 14.27 -20.25
CA GLU A 826 -29.77 15.09 -19.52
C GLU A 826 -29.21 16.49 -19.25
N TYR A 827 -27.96 16.58 -18.82
CA TYR A 827 -27.27 17.85 -18.60
C TYR A 827 -27.16 18.68 -19.91
N LYS A 828 -26.79 18.04 -21.03
CA LYS A 828 -26.75 18.68 -22.35
C LYS A 828 -28.13 19.13 -22.81
N GLU A 829 -29.18 18.39 -22.53
CA GLU A 829 -30.53 18.76 -22.91
C GLU A 829 -31.06 19.93 -22.09
N ILE A 830 -30.77 19.96 -20.78
CA ILE A 830 -31.10 21.07 -19.88
C ILE A 830 -30.40 22.36 -20.32
N THR A 831 -29.10 22.27 -20.58
CA THR A 831 -28.29 23.42 -21.00
C THR A 831 -28.66 23.93 -22.37
N LYS A 832 -29.06 23.08 -23.31
CA LYS A 832 -29.57 23.47 -24.63
C LYS A 832 -30.93 24.23 -24.54
N LYS A 833 -31.85 23.76 -23.69
CA LYS A 833 -33.17 24.36 -23.51
C LYS A 833 -33.12 25.68 -22.76
N SER A 834 -32.09 25.91 -21.96
CA SER A 834 -31.92 27.15 -21.17
C SER A 834 -31.26 28.32 -21.92
N ASN A 835 -30.87 28.11 -23.17
CA ASN A 835 -30.13 29.10 -24.01
C ASN A 835 -28.84 29.66 -23.41
N TYR A 836 -28.23 28.97 -22.45
CA TYR A 836 -26.97 29.37 -21.83
C TYR A 836 -25.84 28.50 -22.36
N LEU A 837 -25.05 29.07 -23.24
CA LEU A 837 -23.75 28.53 -23.63
C LEU A 837 -22.72 29.01 -22.62
N ILE A 838 -22.29 28.15 -21.72
CA ILE A 838 -21.05 28.37 -20.98
C ILE A 838 -19.94 28.07 -21.98
N LYS A 839 -19.31 29.14 -22.49
CA LYS A 839 -18.10 29.03 -23.32
C LYS A 839 -16.90 28.74 -22.44
#